data_8d66939c2021ad1fb65382b9afe03c4d
#
_entry.id   8d66939c2021ad1fb65382b9afe03c4d
#
_cell.length_a   1.000
_cell.length_b   1.000
_cell.length_c   1.000
_cell.angle_alpha   90.00
_cell.angle_beta   90.00
_cell.angle_gamma   90.00
#
_symmetry.space_group_name_H-M   'P 1'
#
loop_
_entity.id
_entity.type
_entity.pdbx_description
1 polymer ?
#
loop_
_entity_poly.entity_id
_entity_poly.type
_entity_poly.pdbx_seq_one_letter_code
_entity_poly.pdbx_strand_id
1 'polypeptide(L)'
;MNTIDMKYLHLLAKEYPTIAKTATEIINLEAIMNLPKGTEHFLSDVHGEYSAFEQVLRNGSGVVKRKIRDIFGAELDDAEINSLSTLIYYPEEKMDLIASETEDLHAWYRTTLFRLIELCQYVASKYTRSKVRKAMPEDFAYILEELLHENYNEDDKKLYYEEILQHIISLGRAEEFISALSRLIQQLVVDHLHIVGDVYDRGPYPDKIMDTLMNYHSLDFQWGNHDILWMGAASGSRVCAANVIRISARYLNLDILEDSYGISLRPLALFADEVYKDDPCKYFQPKNEDNTDYSNAEITQIARMHKTISIIQFKLEGEIINRRKEFNMEHRLLLQFIDYKKGTIQLKENTYQLLDTHFPTIDPENPYTLTDGEKDLIEKITASFKNCRRLQKHVQFLYSKGSMFLTYNGNLLYHGCIPLHEDGTFMEMKLRGEKYAGRALLEQFEILTREAYVRPPGTKEKKYACDIVWYLWTGAISSLFGKSEMTTFERYFVAEKETHKEEKNPYYKLRNDEFICKQILEEFGLDGECGHIINGHTPVKEGKGESPIKASGKMLVIDGGFAKAYHKETSLAGYTLLFNSYGLQLVSHQPFTTKEDAIKNETDILSTRQVIEMEINRKRVRDTDIGAKLSEQAVDLKVLLDAYRNGLLHENR
;
A
#
# COMPACT_ATOMS: atom_id res chain seq x y z
N MET A 1 28.16 26.73 -20.42
CA MET A 1 26.81 27.29 -20.58
C MET A 1 25.97 26.26 -21.31
N ASN A 2 25.09 25.60 -20.62
CA ASN A 2 24.13 24.73 -21.28
C ASN A 2 23.24 25.62 -22.13
N THR A 3 23.21 25.41 -23.43
CA THR A 3 22.34 26.08 -24.39
C THR A 3 20.91 25.63 -24.11
N ILE A 4 20.22 26.33 -23.20
CA ILE A 4 18.77 26.22 -23.11
C ILE A 4 18.20 26.68 -24.44
N ASP A 5 17.42 25.81 -25.09
CA ASP A 5 16.80 26.08 -26.37
C ASP A 5 15.91 27.33 -26.25
N MET A 6 16.09 28.30 -27.14
CA MET A 6 15.24 29.52 -27.24
C MET A 6 13.75 29.18 -27.28
N LYS A 7 13.38 28.03 -27.85
CA LYS A 7 12.00 27.54 -27.86
C LYS A 7 11.49 27.23 -26.45
N TYR A 8 12.33 26.68 -25.61
CA TYR A 8 12.01 26.40 -24.19
C TYR A 8 11.84 27.73 -23.40
N LEU A 9 12.74 28.71 -23.62
CA LEU A 9 12.60 30.02 -22.99
C LEU A 9 11.32 30.71 -23.42
N HIS A 10 10.92 30.61 -24.68
CA HIS A 10 9.63 31.15 -25.15
C HIS A 10 8.42 30.46 -24.51
N LEU A 11 8.52 29.14 -24.14
CA LEU A 11 7.48 28.42 -23.41
C LEU A 11 7.38 28.92 -21.97
N LEU A 12 8.53 29.05 -21.29
CA LEU A 12 8.58 29.61 -19.93
C LEU A 12 8.07 31.06 -19.87
N ALA A 13 8.38 31.87 -20.88
CA ALA A 13 7.92 33.23 -20.98
C ALA A 13 6.38 33.38 -21.08
N LYS A 14 5.65 32.34 -21.50
CA LYS A 14 4.19 32.36 -21.49
C LYS A 14 3.62 32.30 -20.07
N GLU A 15 4.29 31.56 -19.20
CA GLU A 15 3.90 31.42 -17.79
C GLU A 15 4.44 32.57 -16.94
N TYR A 16 5.69 32.96 -17.20
CA TYR A 16 6.39 34.07 -16.51
C TYR A 16 6.69 35.24 -17.48
N PRO A 17 5.69 36.01 -17.89
CA PRO A 17 5.80 36.95 -19.02
C PRO A 17 6.57 38.23 -18.73
N THR A 18 6.94 38.49 -17.46
CA THR A 18 7.65 39.71 -17.06
C THR A 18 8.82 39.42 -16.13
N ILE A 19 9.81 40.34 -16.12
CA ILE A 19 10.93 40.34 -15.17
C ILE A 19 10.41 40.21 -13.72
N ALA A 20 9.37 40.99 -13.37
CA ALA A 20 8.81 40.99 -12.03
C ALA A 20 8.24 39.63 -11.63
N LYS A 21 7.42 38.98 -12.48
CA LYS A 21 6.86 37.65 -12.23
C LYS A 21 7.96 36.61 -12.13
N THR A 22 8.92 36.60 -13.06
CA THR A 22 10.05 35.68 -13.06
C THR A 22 10.88 35.79 -11.77
N ALA A 23 11.22 37.04 -11.37
CA ALA A 23 11.98 37.29 -10.15
C ALA A 23 11.21 36.90 -8.90
N THR A 24 9.90 37.15 -8.82
CA THR A 24 9.05 36.75 -7.70
C THR A 24 9.02 35.23 -7.56
N GLU A 25 8.90 34.46 -8.66
CA GLU A 25 8.90 33.02 -8.58
C GLU A 25 10.26 32.46 -8.17
N ILE A 26 11.37 33.01 -8.67
CA ILE A 26 12.71 32.62 -8.20
C ILE A 26 12.81 32.79 -6.66
N ILE A 27 12.38 33.95 -6.14
CA ILE A 27 12.40 34.24 -4.70
C ILE A 27 11.54 33.21 -3.96
N ASN A 28 10.36 32.87 -4.47
CA ASN A 28 9.45 31.91 -3.89
C ASN A 28 10.10 30.49 -3.82
N LEU A 29 10.65 30.02 -4.93
CA LEU A 29 11.30 28.71 -5.00
C LEU A 29 12.51 28.63 -4.06
N GLU A 30 13.37 29.64 -4.05
CA GLU A 30 14.53 29.71 -3.16
C GLU A 30 14.12 29.75 -1.67
N ALA A 31 13.02 30.42 -1.34
CA ALA A 31 12.49 30.48 0.01
C ALA A 31 11.92 29.12 0.45
N ILE A 32 11.12 28.46 -0.42
CA ILE A 32 10.55 27.13 -0.14
C ILE A 32 11.63 26.11 0.16
N MET A 33 12.75 26.12 -0.57
CA MET A 33 13.87 25.20 -0.34
C MET A 33 14.49 25.30 1.06
N ASN A 34 14.25 26.37 1.80
CA ASN A 34 14.71 26.54 3.18
C ASN A 34 13.73 26.04 4.25
N LEU A 35 12.49 25.67 3.88
CA LEU A 35 11.55 25.08 4.80
C LEU A 35 12.01 23.68 5.25
N PRO A 36 11.57 23.21 6.43
CA PRO A 36 11.83 21.84 6.85
C PRO A 36 11.24 20.82 5.89
N LYS A 37 11.93 19.67 5.72
CA LYS A 37 11.38 18.51 5.01
C LYS A 37 10.05 18.09 5.64
N GLY A 38 9.05 17.81 4.81
CA GLY A 38 7.77 17.22 5.23
C GLY A 38 7.94 15.83 5.84
N THR A 39 6.89 15.33 6.49
CA THR A 39 6.88 13.99 7.07
C THR A 39 6.37 12.98 6.04
N GLU A 40 7.18 11.99 5.72
CA GLU A 40 6.80 10.80 4.97
C GLU A 40 6.40 9.69 5.94
N HIS A 41 5.34 8.97 5.60
CA HIS A 41 4.80 7.87 6.38
C HIS A 41 4.76 6.63 5.50
N PHE A 42 5.28 5.50 5.98
CA PHE A 42 5.39 4.26 5.21
C PHE A 42 4.59 3.15 5.91
N LEU A 43 3.74 2.48 5.15
CA LEU A 43 2.97 1.32 5.56
C LEU A 43 3.13 0.18 4.55
N SER A 44 3.02 -1.07 5.01
CA SER A 44 3.09 -2.27 4.18
C SER A 44 2.15 -3.33 4.72
N ASP A 45 1.76 -4.28 3.85
CA ASP A 45 1.09 -5.54 4.22
C ASP A 45 -0.16 -5.35 5.09
N VAL A 46 -1.00 -4.37 4.76
CA VAL A 46 -2.21 -4.04 5.53
C VAL A 46 -3.34 -5.05 5.35
N HIS A 47 -3.32 -5.82 4.27
CA HIS A 47 -4.13 -7.02 4.04
C HIS A 47 -5.60 -6.90 4.48
N GLY A 48 -6.31 -5.86 4.05
CA GLY A 48 -7.73 -5.69 4.35
C GLY A 48 -8.09 -5.38 5.81
N GLU A 49 -7.12 -5.17 6.70
CA GLU A 49 -7.33 -4.84 8.12
C GLU A 49 -7.64 -3.35 8.29
N TYR A 50 -8.83 -2.94 7.84
CA TYR A 50 -9.23 -1.55 7.73
C TYR A 50 -9.17 -0.78 9.06
N SER A 51 -9.66 -1.35 10.17
CA SER A 51 -9.74 -0.64 11.44
C SER A 51 -8.36 -0.24 11.98
N ALA A 52 -7.39 -1.15 11.94
CA ALA A 52 -6.02 -0.86 12.37
C ALA A 52 -5.33 0.11 11.41
N PHE A 53 -5.53 -0.08 10.09
CA PHE A 53 -5.03 0.82 9.07
C PHE A 53 -5.57 2.25 9.24
N GLU A 54 -6.89 2.40 9.40
CA GLU A 54 -7.54 3.70 9.60
C GLU A 54 -7.01 4.41 10.84
N GLN A 55 -6.88 3.71 11.97
CA GLN A 55 -6.34 4.27 13.21
C GLN A 55 -4.90 4.77 13.03
N VAL A 56 -4.03 3.96 12.42
CA VAL A 56 -2.62 4.32 12.19
C VAL A 56 -2.52 5.52 11.23
N LEU A 57 -3.39 5.58 10.22
CA LEU A 57 -3.42 6.68 9.27
C LEU A 57 -3.86 7.98 9.94
N ARG A 58 -4.94 7.94 10.72
CA ARG A 58 -5.52 9.12 11.40
C ARG A 58 -4.63 9.66 12.51
N ASN A 59 -3.96 8.81 13.28
CA ASN A 59 -3.05 9.23 14.34
C ASN A 59 -1.63 9.57 13.83
N GLY A 60 -1.34 9.30 12.52
CA GLY A 60 -0.03 9.49 11.90
C GLY A 60 1.06 8.72 12.65
N SER A 61 0.81 7.45 13.02
CA SER A 61 1.69 6.66 13.89
C SER A 61 2.06 7.38 15.20
N GLY A 62 1.05 8.03 15.81
CA GLY A 62 1.17 8.79 17.07
C GLY A 62 1.86 10.14 16.93
N VAL A 63 2.03 10.68 15.72
CA VAL A 63 2.59 12.04 15.52
C VAL A 63 1.62 13.10 16.00
N VAL A 64 0.31 12.93 15.77
CA VAL A 64 -0.72 13.89 16.23
C VAL A 64 -0.65 14.06 17.75
N LYS A 65 -0.70 12.96 18.50
CA LYS A 65 -0.63 13.00 19.98
C LYS A 65 0.66 13.63 20.49
N ARG A 66 1.79 13.36 19.81
CA ARG A 66 3.05 14.03 20.16
C ARG A 66 2.97 15.54 19.94
N LYS A 67 2.36 16.00 18.85
CA LYS A 67 2.20 17.43 18.57
C LYS A 67 1.31 18.12 19.59
N ILE A 68 0.25 17.46 20.10
CA ILE A 68 -0.55 17.93 21.20
C ILE A 68 0.31 18.07 22.46
N ARG A 69 1.12 17.07 22.79
CA ARG A 69 2.04 17.15 23.95
C ARG A 69 3.12 18.21 23.81
N ASP A 70 3.65 18.43 22.59
CA ASP A 70 4.65 19.47 22.34
C ASP A 70 4.14 20.87 22.70
N ILE A 71 2.83 21.13 22.53
CA ILE A 71 2.21 22.45 22.78
C ILE A 71 1.60 22.50 24.19
N PHE A 72 0.77 21.52 24.54
CA PHE A 72 -0.10 21.57 25.70
C PHE A 72 0.35 20.68 26.86
N GLY A 73 1.50 19.98 26.74
CA GLY A 73 1.94 19.03 27.76
C GLY A 73 2.26 19.62 29.13
N ALA A 74 2.38 20.96 29.25
CA ALA A 74 2.51 21.66 30.52
C ALA A 74 1.15 22.07 31.15
N GLU A 75 0.07 22.07 30.35
CA GLU A 75 -1.24 22.57 30.71
C GLU A 75 -2.30 21.47 30.81
N LEU A 76 -2.20 20.43 29.94
CA LEU A 76 -3.15 19.34 29.89
C LEU A 76 -2.58 18.08 30.53
N ASP A 77 -3.42 17.37 31.25
CA ASP A 77 -3.10 16.02 31.71
C ASP A 77 -3.23 14.97 30.61
N ASP A 78 -2.83 13.72 30.91
CA ASP A 78 -2.86 12.63 29.91
C ASP A 78 -4.28 12.26 29.46
N ALA A 79 -5.31 12.46 30.30
CA ALA A 79 -6.71 12.21 29.97
C ALA A 79 -7.22 13.26 28.95
N GLU A 80 -6.95 14.54 29.19
CA GLU A 80 -7.29 15.63 28.28
C GLU A 80 -6.55 15.50 26.94
N ILE A 81 -5.26 15.10 26.96
CA ILE A 81 -4.47 14.82 25.75
C ILE A 81 -5.09 13.65 24.95
N ASN A 82 -5.53 12.58 25.64
CA ASN A 82 -6.18 11.45 25.00
C ASN A 82 -7.52 11.87 24.38
N SER A 83 -8.33 12.63 25.12
CA SER A 83 -9.62 13.13 24.65
C SER A 83 -9.47 14.00 23.40
N LEU A 84 -8.56 14.97 23.42
CA LEU A 84 -8.27 15.83 22.27
C LEU A 84 -7.70 15.02 21.08
N SER A 85 -6.85 14.03 21.35
CA SER A 85 -6.33 13.14 20.30
C SER A 85 -7.45 12.35 19.64
N THR A 86 -8.33 11.73 20.44
CA THR A 86 -9.47 10.94 19.95
C THR A 86 -10.45 11.80 19.16
N LEU A 87 -10.68 13.03 19.58
CA LEU A 87 -11.49 14.00 18.84
C LEU A 87 -10.90 14.29 17.47
N ILE A 88 -9.57 14.47 17.38
CA ILE A 88 -8.92 14.70 16.08
C ILE A 88 -9.01 13.45 15.19
N TYR A 89 -8.89 12.25 15.76
CA TYR A 89 -8.97 10.99 14.98
C TYR A 89 -10.39 10.71 14.48
N TYR A 90 -11.40 10.95 15.30
CA TYR A 90 -12.80 10.60 15.07
C TYR A 90 -13.73 11.75 15.44
N PRO A 91 -13.65 12.90 14.74
CA PRO A 91 -14.33 14.11 15.17
C PRO A 91 -15.85 13.94 15.26
N GLU A 92 -16.48 13.33 14.26
CA GLU A 92 -17.93 13.20 14.20
C GLU A 92 -18.44 12.33 15.36
N GLU A 93 -17.91 11.11 15.47
CA GLU A 93 -18.37 10.14 16.48
C GLU A 93 -18.02 10.57 17.91
N LYS A 94 -16.89 11.26 18.10
CA LYS A 94 -16.51 11.76 19.43
C LYS A 94 -17.37 12.94 19.86
N MET A 95 -17.75 13.84 18.94
CA MET A 95 -18.65 14.95 19.23
C MET A 95 -20.06 14.48 19.63
N ASP A 96 -20.59 13.45 18.95
CA ASP A 96 -21.87 12.82 19.32
C ASP A 96 -21.87 12.33 20.78
N LEU A 97 -20.77 11.72 21.21
CA LEU A 97 -20.61 11.26 22.59
C LEU A 97 -20.53 12.43 23.57
N ILE A 98 -19.70 13.43 23.29
CA ILE A 98 -19.51 14.62 24.13
C ILE A 98 -20.81 15.41 24.26
N ALA A 99 -21.59 15.59 23.19
CA ALA A 99 -22.85 16.28 23.20
C ALA A 99 -23.87 15.66 24.18
N SER A 100 -23.78 14.35 24.40
CA SER A 100 -24.64 13.62 25.32
C SER A 100 -24.19 13.71 26.80
N GLU A 101 -22.95 14.08 27.07
CA GLU A 101 -22.32 14.03 28.40
C GLU A 101 -21.99 15.42 28.98
N THR A 102 -21.94 16.47 28.13
CA THR A 102 -21.48 17.80 28.53
C THR A 102 -22.64 18.74 28.86
N GLU A 103 -22.65 19.31 30.07
CA GLU A 103 -23.67 20.26 30.52
C GLU A 103 -23.57 21.63 29.81
N ASP A 104 -22.36 22.16 29.60
CA ASP A 104 -22.08 23.42 28.89
C ASP A 104 -21.33 23.18 27.58
N LEU A 105 -22.08 22.83 26.58
CA LEU A 105 -21.55 22.55 25.24
C LEU A 105 -20.93 23.80 24.58
N HIS A 106 -21.45 25.00 24.88
CA HIS A 106 -20.92 26.27 24.36
C HIS A 106 -19.50 26.56 24.87
N ALA A 107 -19.26 26.40 26.16
CA ALA A 107 -17.94 26.58 26.76
C ALA A 107 -16.95 25.52 26.23
N TRP A 108 -17.43 24.27 26.06
CA TRP A 108 -16.62 23.19 25.48
C TRP A 108 -16.21 23.48 24.04
N TYR A 109 -17.14 23.90 23.16
CA TYR A 109 -16.82 24.28 21.79
C TYR A 109 -15.77 25.38 21.74
N ARG A 110 -15.94 26.43 22.56
CA ARG A 110 -14.98 27.55 22.60
C ARG A 110 -13.56 27.07 22.93
N THR A 111 -13.41 26.31 24.02
CA THR A 111 -12.10 25.80 24.45
C THR A 111 -11.48 24.86 23.41
N THR A 112 -12.28 23.96 22.85
CA THR A 112 -11.84 22.99 21.85
C THR A 112 -11.38 23.68 20.56
N LEU A 113 -12.13 24.66 20.06
CA LEU A 113 -11.77 25.43 18.87
C LEU A 113 -10.45 26.18 19.06
N PHE A 114 -10.23 26.83 20.22
CA PHE A 114 -8.95 27.47 20.51
C PHE A 114 -7.78 26.47 20.46
N ARG A 115 -7.90 25.33 21.13
CA ARG A 115 -6.86 24.28 21.15
C ARG A 115 -6.57 23.74 19.75
N LEU A 116 -7.62 23.48 18.95
CA LEU A 116 -7.45 22.97 17.59
C LEU A 116 -6.82 24.01 16.64
N ILE A 117 -7.17 25.28 16.75
CA ILE A 117 -6.56 26.34 15.97
C ILE A 117 -5.07 26.49 16.30
N GLU A 118 -4.72 26.52 17.59
CA GLU A 118 -3.32 26.61 18.03
C GLU A 118 -2.50 25.41 17.55
N LEU A 119 -3.04 24.19 17.68
CA LEU A 119 -2.41 23.00 17.15
C LEU A 119 -2.26 23.06 15.62
N CYS A 120 -3.29 23.53 14.90
CA CYS A 120 -3.25 23.68 13.47
C CYS A 120 -2.18 24.71 13.02
N GLN A 121 -2.08 25.87 13.70
CA GLN A 121 -1.02 26.86 13.51
C GLN A 121 0.38 26.22 13.65
N TYR A 122 0.55 25.43 14.72
CA TYR A 122 1.82 24.77 14.98
C TYR A 122 2.20 23.75 13.89
N VAL A 123 1.29 22.89 13.47
CA VAL A 123 1.56 21.91 12.41
C VAL A 123 1.73 22.56 11.03
N ALA A 124 1.02 23.67 10.78
CA ALA A 124 1.11 24.45 9.55
C ALA A 124 2.42 25.22 9.41
N SER A 125 3.11 25.54 10.51
CA SER A 125 4.30 26.42 10.55
C SER A 125 5.46 25.94 9.67
N LYS A 126 5.51 24.66 9.31
CA LYS A 126 6.54 24.08 8.42
C LYS A 126 6.21 24.19 6.92
N TYR A 127 5.05 24.75 6.56
CA TYR A 127 4.59 24.84 5.17
C TYR A 127 4.42 26.28 4.72
N THR A 128 4.35 26.49 3.39
CA THR A 128 3.92 27.78 2.83
C THR A 128 2.44 28.01 3.05
N ARG A 129 2.03 29.28 3.18
CA ARG A 129 0.60 29.67 3.25
C ARG A 129 -0.20 29.07 2.09
N SER A 130 0.35 29.12 0.87
CA SER A 130 -0.29 28.56 -0.32
C SER A 130 -0.56 27.05 -0.21
N LYS A 131 0.36 26.27 0.37
CA LYS A 131 0.17 24.83 0.59
C LYS A 131 -0.91 24.56 1.64
N VAL A 132 -0.89 25.29 2.75
CA VAL A 132 -1.92 25.19 3.80
C VAL A 132 -3.29 25.57 3.25
N ARG A 133 -3.41 26.67 2.51
CA ARG A 133 -4.67 27.12 1.90
C ARG A 133 -5.27 26.08 0.94
N LYS A 134 -4.43 25.42 0.13
CA LYS A 134 -4.89 24.33 -0.77
C LYS A 134 -5.40 23.11 -0.04
N ALA A 135 -5.00 22.90 1.22
CA ALA A 135 -5.47 21.82 2.07
C ALA A 135 -6.76 22.17 2.83
N MET A 136 -7.12 23.44 2.92
CA MET A 136 -8.33 23.89 3.63
C MET A 136 -9.59 23.48 2.89
N PRO A 137 -10.65 23.03 3.60
CA PRO A 137 -11.98 22.84 3.03
C PRO A 137 -12.53 24.16 2.46
N GLU A 138 -13.12 24.13 1.26
CA GLU A 138 -13.62 25.35 0.56
C GLU A 138 -14.57 26.17 1.42
N ASP A 139 -15.50 25.52 2.12
CA ASP A 139 -16.53 26.17 2.95
C ASP A 139 -15.97 27.00 4.11
N PHE A 140 -14.77 26.66 4.57
CA PHE A 140 -14.12 27.29 5.72
C PHE A 140 -12.79 27.96 5.39
N ALA A 141 -12.35 27.92 4.14
CA ALA A 141 -11.01 28.36 3.75
C ALA A 141 -10.71 29.79 4.18
N TYR A 142 -11.67 30.74 3.97
CA TYR A 142 -11.50 32.13 4.36
C TYR A 142 -11.34 32.28 5.89
N ILE A 143 -12.25 31.66 6.64
CA ILE A 143 -12.24 31.77 8.12
C ILE A 143 -10.98 31.11 8.69
N LEU A 144 -10.60 29.95 8.16
CA LEU A 144 -9.37 29.25 8.57
C LEU A 144 -8.12 30.06 8.24
N GLU A 145 -8.08 30.73 7.08
CA GLU A 145 -6.95 31.59 6.71
C GLU A 145 -6.78 32.75 7.70
N GLU A 146 -7.87 33.42 8.09
CA GLU A 146 -7.86 34.48 9.12
C GLU A 146 -7.35 33.91 10.47
N LEU A 147 -7.93 32.81 10.95
CA LEU A 147 -7.62 32.24 12.25
C LEU A 147 -6.20 31.64 12.33
N LEU A 148 -5.63 31.14 11.22
CA LEU A 148 -4.31 30.51 11.23
C LEU A 148 -3.14 31.49 11.02
N HIS A 149 -3.37 32.67 10.45
CA HIS A 149 -2.29 33.57 10.07
C HIS A 149 -2.21 34.85 10.91
N GLU A 150 -3.22 35.15 11.67
CA GLU A 150 -3.21 36.31 12.55
C GLU A 150 -2.65 35.95 13.95
N ASN A 151 -2.05 36.94 14.59
CA ASN A 151 -1.45 36.75 15.91
C ASN A 151 -2.50 37.04 17.00
N TYR A 152 -3.04 35.99 17.62
CA TYR A 152 -4.04 36.10 18.71
C TYR A 152 -3.58 36.94 19.89
N ASN A 153 -2.26 37.11 20.08
CA ASN A 153 -1.69 37.86 21.21
C ASN A 153 -1.65 39.37 20.99
N GLU A 154 -2.11 39.88 19.82
CA GLU A 154 -2.24 41.31 19.58
C GLU A 154 -3.59 41.80 20.08
N ASP A 155 -3.59 42.74 21.06
CA ASP A 155 -4.79 43.24 21.72
C ASP A 155 -5.87 43.74 20.75
N ASP A 156 -5.46 44.36 19.63
CA ASP A 156 -6.37 44.93 18.63
C ASP A 156 -7.21 43.88 17.87
N LYS A 157 -6.71 42.64 17.74
CA LYS A 157 -7.39 41.59 16.98
C LYS A 157 -8.07 40.54 17.87
N LYS A 158 -7.84 40.57 19.17
CA LYS A 158 -8.41 39.59 20.08
C LYS A 158 -9.93 39.54 20.01
N LEU A 159 -10.59 40.72 20.03
CA LEU A 159 -12.05 40.80 19.90
C LEU A 159 -12.56 40.26 18.58
N TYR A 160 -11.82 40.53 17.47
CA TYR A 160 -12.17 40.01 16.15
C TYR A 160 -12.15 38.47 16.10
N TYR A 161 -11.14 37.85 16.70
CA TYR A 161 -11.05 36.41 16.84
C TYR A 161 -12.19 35.83 17.69
N GLU A 162 -12.43 36.43 18.86
CA GLU A 162 -13.48 35.98 19.76
C GLU A 162 -14.85 36.06 19.07
N GLU A 163 -15.12 37.11 18.31
CA GLU A 163 -16.36 37.27 17.55
C GLU A 163 -16.50 36.22 16.43
N ILE A 164 -15.43 35.87 15.69
CA ILE A 164 -15.48 34.79 14.73
C ILE A 164 -15.88 33.48 15.38
N LEU A 165 -15.23 33.09 16.49
CA LEU A 165 -15.55 31.85 17.20
C LEU A 165 -16.95 31.86 17.77
N GLN A 166 -17.38 32.98 18.37
CA GLN A 166 -18.73 33.13 18.89
C GLN A 166 -19.79 32.99 17.78
N HIS A 167 -19.54 33.50 16.58
CA HIS A 167 -20.46 33.36 15.45
C HIS A 167 -20.46 31.93 14.88
N ILE A 168 -19.31 31.26 14.80
CA ILE A 168 -19.27 29.83 14.43
C ILE A 168 -20.14 28.98 15.36
N ILE A 169 -20.07 29.24 16.70
CA ILE A 169 -20.86 28.52 17.69
C ILE A 169 -22.33 28.90 17.60
N SER A 170 -22.65 30.21 17.59
CA SER A 170 -24.06 30.69 17.63
C SER A 170 -24.84 30.34 16.36
N LEU A 171 -24.16 30.19 15.20
CA LEU A 171 -24.75 29.75 13.95
C LEU A 171 -24.85 28.22 13.82
N GLY A 172 -24.45 27.46 14.86
CA GLY A 172 -24.52 26.00 14.88
C GLY A 172 -23.51 25.30 13.93
N ARG A 173 -22.38 25.98 13.62
CA ARG A 173 -21.35 25.43 12.71
C ARG A 173 -20.11 24.88 13.43
N ALA A 174 -20.14 24.80 14.77
CA ALA A 174 -18.98 24.40 15.57
C ALA A 174 -18.51 22.96 15.26
N GLU A 175 -19.43 22.01 15.12
CA GLU A 175 -19.11 20.60 14.85
C GLU A 175 -18.46 20.40 13.49
N GLU A 176 -19.03 21.05 12.45
CA GLU A 176 -18.45 20.99 11.10
C GLU A 176 -17.07 21.65 11.06
N PHE A 177 -16.88 22.73 11.84
CA PHE A 177 -15.60 23.43 11.89
C PHE A 177 -14.53 22.64 12.65
N ILE A 178 -14.90 21.96 13.75
CA ILE A 178 -14.04 21.02 14.48
C ILE A 178 -13.61 19.86 13.57
N SER A 179 -14.56 19.27 12.82
CA SER A 179 -14.25 18.22 11.84
C SER A 179 -13.30 18.71 10.75
N ALA A 180 -13.51 19.93 10.23
CA ALA A 180 -12.65 20.54 9.23
C ALA A 180 -11.22 20.77 9.74
N LEU A 181 -11.07 21.32 10.96
CA LEU A 181 -9.77 21.50 11.61
C LEU A 181 -9.07 20.17 11.88
N SER A 182 -9.79 19.17 12.38
CA SER A 182 -9.26 17.84 12.68
C SER A 182 -8.70 17.17 11.42
N ARG A 183 -9.44 17.22 10.32
CA ARG A 183 -8.99 16.70 9.02
C ARG A 183 -7.80 17.48 8.48
N LEU A 184 -7.79 18.80 8.61
CA LEU A 184 -6.66 19.63 8.19
C LEU A 184 -5.39 19.31 9.01
N ILE A 185 -5.51 19.12 10.33
CA ILE A 185 -4.41 18.72 11.19
C ILE A 185 -3.84 17.35 10.73
N GLN A 186 -4.71 16.35 10.52
CA GLN A 186 -4.31 15.03 10.02
C GLN A 186 -3.54 15.14 8.71
N GLN A 187 -4.04 15.95 7.76
CA GLN A 187 -3.41 16.15 6.46
C GLN A 187 -2.05 16.87 6.55
N LEU A 188 -1.90 17.83 7.46
CA LEU A 188 -0.66 18.60 7.63
C LEU A 188 0.40 17.86 8.46
N VAL A 189 0.00 16.88 9.25
CA VAL A 189 0.93 16.07 10.07
C VAL A 189 1.76 15.14 9.20
N VAL A 190 1.16 14.51 8.19
CA VAL A 190 1.82 13.62 7.21
C VAL A 190 1.76 14.29 5.83
N ASP A 191 2.91 14.53 5.24
CA ASP A 191 3.03 15.22 3.94
C ASP A 191 2.84 14.25 2.76
N HIS A 192 3.36 13.04 2.88
CA HIS A 192 3.30 12.02 1.86
C HIS A 192 3.22 10.61 2.47
N LEU A 193 2.42 9.75 1.85
CA LEU A 193 2.21 8.37 2.28
C LEU A 193 2.81 7.41 1.24
N HIS A 194 3.60 6.46 1.69
CA HIS A 194 4.12 5.35 0.88
C HIS A 194 3.43 4.05 1.29
N ILE A 195 2.77 3.38 0.36
CA ILE A 195 2.20 2.05 0.57
C ILE A 195 3.09 1.02 -0.12
N VAL A 196 3.77 0.19 0.66
CA VAL A 196 4.75 -0.79 0.17
C VAL A 196 4.09 -2.16 -0.04
N GLY A 197 2.94 -2.16 -0.69
CA GLY A 197 2.23 -3.33 -1.20
C GLY A 197 1.34 -4.07 -0.20
N ASP A 198 0.62 -5.04 -0.76
CA ASP A 198 -0.27 -5.99 -0.12
C ASP A 198 -1.42 -5.35 0.68
N VAL A 199 -2.29 -4.64 -0.06
CA VAL A 199 -3.57 -4.17 0.45
C VAL A 199 -4.63 -5.27 0.41
N TYR A 200 -4.60 -6.12 -0.63
CA TYR A 200 -5.60 -7.15 -0.85
C TYR A 200 -5.33 -8.44 -0.08
N ASP A 201 -6.38 -9.27 -0.02
CA ASP A 201 -6.45 -10.59 0.59
C ASP A 201 -6.29 -10.63 2.12
N ARG A 202 -6.70 -11.74 2.71
CA ARG A 202 -6.65 -12.12 4.13
C ARG A 202 -7.66 -11.43 5.04
N GLY A 203 -7.64 -10.11 5.17
CA GLY A 203 -8.62 -9.36 5.96
C GLY A 203 -9.84 -8.96 5.14
N PRO A 204 -10.93 -8.51 5.79
CA PRO A 204 -12.26 -8.41 5.18
C PRO A 204 -12.54 -7.12 4.40
N TYR A 205 -11.69 -6.07 4.49
CA TYR A 205 -12.04 -4.74 3.96
C TYR A 205 -10.98 -4.08 3.06
N PRO A 206 -10.38 -4.78 2.07
CA PRO A 206 -9.43 -4.16 1.15
C PRO A 206 -10.09 -3.05 0.31
N ASP A 207 -11.37 -3.18 0.01
CA ASP A 207 -12.17 -2.20 -0.71
C ASP A 207 -12.27 -0.85 0.01
N LYS A 208 -12.48 -0.87 1.35
CA LYS A 208 -12.50 0.34 2.18
C LYS A 208 -11.11 1.00 2.28
N ILE A 209 -10.05 0.18 2.37
CA ILE A 209 -8.68 0.69 2.33
C ILE A 209 -8.41 1.39 1.00
N MET A 210 -8.76 0.76 -0.12
CA MET A 210 -8.58 1.34 -1.45
C MET A 210 -9.37 2.64 -1.62
N ASP A 211 -10.63 2.69 -1.19
CA ASP A 211 -11.44 3.92 -1.21
C ASP A 211 -10.80 5.04 -0.38
N THR A 212 -10.23 4.71 0.79
CA THR A 212 -9.52 5.68 1.65
C THR A 212 -8.24 6.18 0.97
N LEU A 213 -7.43 5.29 0.39
CA LEU A 213 -6.22 5.66 -0.32
C LEU A 213 -6.49 6.52 -1.57
N MET A 214 -7.56 6.24 -2.31
CA MET A 214 -7.96 7.04 -3.46
C MET A 214 -8.31 8.49 -3.11
N ASN A 215 -8.75 8.74 -1.90
CA ASN A 215 -9.10 10.07 -1.38
C ASN A 215 -7.96 10.70 -0.56
N TYR A 216 -6.83 10.02 -0.41
CA TYR A 216 -5.71 10.55 0.35
C TYR A 216 -4.96 11.64 -0.44
N HIS A 217 -4.53 12.71 0.22
CA HIS A 217 -4.03 13.93 -0.40
C HIS A 217 -2.72 13.75 -1.20
N SER A 218 -1.83 12.85 -0.77
CA SER A 218 -0.54 12.62 -1.47
C SER A 218 0.00 11.24 -1.13
N LEU A 219 0.09 10.36 -2.12
CA LEU A 219 0.68 9.04 -1.94
C LEU A 219 1.27 8.45 -3.22
N ASP A 220 2.11 7.44 -3.03
CA ASP A 220 2.51 6.45 -4.01
C ASP A 220 2.30 5.02 -3.47
N PHE A 221 2.45 4.05 -4.36
CA PHE A 221 2.13 2.66 -4.09
C PHE A 221 3.15 1.73 -4.76
N GLN A 222 3.74 0.78 -4.06
CA GLN A 222 4.50 -0.29 -4.66
C GLN A 222 3.64 -1.55 -4.65
N TRP A 223 3.50 -2.20 -5.83
CA TRP A 223 2.63 -3.36 -5.96
C TRP A 223 3.15 -4.56 -5.18
N GLY A 224 2.26 -5.16 -4.36
CA GLY A 224 2.51 -6.43 -3.69
C GLY A 224 2.08 -7.63 -4.53
N ASN A 225 2.45 -8.83 -4.08
CA ASN A 225 2.08 -10.06 -4.79
C ASN A 225 0.57 -10.35 -4.73
N HIS A 226 -0.11 -9.96 -3.66
CA HIS A 226 -1.57 -10.06 -3.59
C HIS A 226 -2.24 -9.02 -4.49
N ASP A 227 -1.75 -7.78 -4.50
CA ASP A 227 -2.28 -6.72 -5.37
C ASP A 227 -2.19 -7.12 -6.86
N ILE A 228 -1.05 -7.70 -7.27
CA ILE A 228 -0.82 -8.12 -8.66
C ILE A 228 -1.82 -9.18 -9.13
N LEU A 229 -2.28 -10.07 -8.23
CA LEU A 229 -3.33 -11.05 -8.56
C LEU A 229 -4.66 -10.37 -8.88
N TRP A 230 -5.09 -9.42 -8.09
CA TRP A 230 -6.31 -8.66 -8.31
C TRP A 230 -6.21 -7.79 -9.57
N MET A 231 -5.06 -7.17 -9.81
CA MET A 231 -4.77 -6.44 -11.05
C MET A 231 -4.83 -7.36 -12.27
N GLY A 232 -4.30 -8.57 -12.17
CA GLY A 232 -4.34 -9.59 -13.20
C GLY A 232 -5.76 -10.09 -13.49
N ALA A 233 -6.56 -10.35 -12.45
CA ALA A 233 -7.96 -10.75 -12.57
C ALA A 233 -8.80 -9.66 -13.26
N ALA A 234 -8.64 -8.40 -12.84
CA ALA A 234 -9.29 -7.25 -13.45
C ALA A 234 -8.85 -7.01 -14.92
N SER A 235 -7.63 -7.42 -15.27
CA SER A 235 -7.10 -7.39 -16.64
C SER A 235 -7.64 -8.52 -17.52
N GLY A 236 -8.37 -9.49 -16.93
CA GLY A 236 -8.95 -10.64 -17.63
C GLY A 236 -8.09 -11.90 -17.63
N SER A 237 -7.14 -12.04 -16.71
CA SER A 237 -6.37 -13.26 -16.49
C SER A 237 -7.22 -14.30 -15.75
N ARG A 238 -7.57 -15.41 -16.43
CA ARG A 238 -8.36 -16.51 -15.86
C ARG A 238 -7.70 -17.13 -14.63
N VAL A 239 -6.38 -17.35 -14.70
CA VAL A 239 -5.62 -17.95 -13.61
C VAL A 239 -5.51 -17.02 -12.39
N CYS A 240 -5.36 -15.71 -12.60
CA CYS A 240 -5.36 -14.76 -11.50
C CYS A 240 -6.74 -14.69 -10.82
N ALA A 241 -7.83 -14.67 -11.60
CA ALA A 241 -9.19 -14.72 -11.06
C ALA A 241 -9.43 -16.00 -10.22
N ALA A 242 -8.96 -17.17 -10.71
CA ALA A 242 -9.03 -18.43 -9.96
C ALA A 242 -8.23 -18.36 -8.65
N ASN A 243 -7.03 -17.79 -8.67
CA ASN A 243 -6.19 -17.62 -7.46
C ASN A 243 -6.86 -16.69 -6.43
N VAL A 244 -7.41 -15.54 -6.86
CA VAL A 244 -8.12 -14.61 -5.98
C VAL A 244 -9.27 -15.34 -5.27
N ILE A 245 -10.13 -16.05 -6.01
CA ILE A 245 -11.27 -16.79 -5.41
C ILE A 245 -10.79 -17.88 -4.47
N ARG A 246 -9.75 -18.64 -4.86
CA ARG A 246 -9.19 -19.69 -3.99
C ARG A 246 -8.68 -19.12 -2.66
N ILE A 247 -7.99 -17.98 -2.70
CA ILE A 247 -7.48 -17.31 -1.50
C ILE A 247 -8.66 -16.81 -0.65
N SER A 248 -9.65 -16.16 -1.27
CA SER A 248 -10.83 -15.67 -0.57
C SER A 248 -11.64 -16.81 0.07
N ALA A 249 -11.81 -17.94 -0.61
CA ALA A 249 -12.45 -19.13 -0.05
C ALA A 249 -11.68 -19.70 1.15
N ARG A 250 -10.33 -19.73 1.06
CA ARG A 250 -9.48 -20.24 2.13
C ARG A 250 -9.59 -19.42 3.42
N TYR A 251 -9.76 -18.10 3.31
CA TYR A 251 -9.80 -17.18 4.47
C TYR A 251 -11.22 -16.71 4.83
N LEU A 252 -12.27 -17.32 4.29
CA LEU A 252 -13.68 -16.97 4.53
C LEU A 252 -14.02 -15.51 4.12
N ASN A 253 -13.41 -15.03 3.06
CA ASN A 253 -13.56 -13.65 2.58
C ASN A 253 -14.30 -13.58 1.21
N LEU A 254 -15.19 -14.54 0.91
CA LEU A 254 -15.94 -14.54 -0.35
C LEU A 254 -16.92 -13.35 -0.47
N ASP A 255 -17.40 -12.85 0.67
CA ASP A 255 -18.27 -11.67 0.75
C ASP A 255 -17.63 -10.41 0.15
N ILE A 256 -16.29 -10.30 0.20
CA ILE A 256 -15.57 -9.21 -0.48
C ILE A 256 -15.88 -9.22 -1.98
N LEU A 257 -15.88 -10.41 -2.60
CA LEU A 257 -16.14 -10.55 -4.02
C LEU A 257 -17.61 -10.22 -4.35
N GLU A 258 -18.55 -10.73 -3.58
CA GLU A 258 -19.98 -10.59 -3.84
C GLU A 258 -20.52 -9.23 -3.38
N ASP A 259 -20.32 -8.85 -2.12
CA ASP A 259 -20.90 -7.64 -1.53
C ASP A 259 -20.14 -6.37 -1.90
N SER A 260 -18.79 -6.40 -1.78
CA SER A 260 -17.99 -5.20 -2.04
C SER A 260 -17.81 -4.92 -3.52
N TYR A 261 -17.59 -5.96 -4.33
CA TYR A 261 -17.30 -5.81 -5.77
C TYR A 261 -18.43 -6.28 -6.70
N GLY A 262 -19.47 -6.94 -6.19
CA GLY A 262 -20.57 -7.45 -7.01
C GLY A 262 -20.16 -8.56 -7.99
N ILE A 263 -19.10 -9.31 -7.66
CA ILE A 263 -18.60 -10.44 -8.45
C ILE A 263 -19.38 -11.69 -8.03
N SER A 264 -20.34 -12.09 -8.81
CA SER A 264 -21.21 -13.23 -8.49
C SER A 264 -20.45 -14.56 -8.50
N LEU A 265 -20.48 -15.26 -7.39
CA LEU A 265 -19.94 -16.60 -7.21
C LEU A 265 -21.00 -17.70 -7.39
N ARG A 266 -22.25 -17.34 -7.66
CA ARG A 266 -23.35 -18.31 -7.89
C ARG A 266 -23.03 -19.38 -8.95
N PRO A 267 -22.40 -19.05 -10.10
CA PRO A 267 -22.01 -20.09 -11.07
C PRO A 267 -21.03 -21.10 -10.49
N LEU A 268 -20.09 -20.66 -9.65
CA LEU A 268 -19.12 -21.53 -8.97
C LEU A 268 -19.82 -22.42 -7.95
N ALA A 269 -20.72 -21.87 -7.15
CA ALA A 269 -21.48 -22.61 -6.14
C ALA A 269 -22.30 -23.73 -6.77
N LEU A 270 -23.04 -23.44 -7.85
CA LEU A 270 -23.86 -24.43 -8.55
C LEU A 270 -23.01 -25.53 -9.19
N PHE A 271 -21.91 -25.17 -9.86
CA PHE A 271 -20.99 -26.14 -10.47
C PHE A 271 -20.33 -27.02 -9.41
N ALA A 272 -19.91 -26.43 -8.30
CA ALA A 272 -19.27 -27.15 -7.18
C ALA A 272 -20.25 -28.18 -6.54
N ASP A 273 -21.51 -27.80 -6.37
CA ASP A 273 -22.54 -28.69 -5.85
C ASP A 273 -22.87 -29.84 -6.80
N GLU A 274 -22.86 -29.60 -8.11
CA GLU A 274 -23.07 -30.65 -9.10
C GLU A 274 -21.91 -31.66 -9.12
N VAL A 275 -20.68 -31.15 -9.15
CA VAL A 275 -19.47 -31.98 -9.36
C VAL A 275 -19.00 -32.67 -8.06
N TYR A 276 -19.11 -31.99 -6.91
CA TYR A 276 -18.58 -32.44 -5.62
C TYR A 276 -19.67 -32.71 -4.57
N LYS A 277 -20.90 -33.05 -5.01
CA LYS A 277 -22.07 -33.26 -4.14
C LYS A 277 -21.81 -34.23 -3.00
N ASP A 278 -21.15 -35.36 -3.30
CA ASP A 278 -20.87 -36.44 -2.35
C ASP A 278 -19.43 -36.39 -1.80
N ASP A 279 -18.67 -35.34 -2.09
CA ASP A 279 -17.30 -35.16 -1.61
C ASP A 279 -17.31 -34.27 -0.35
N PRO A 280 -16.73 -34.73 0.76
CA PRO A 280 -16.64 -33.94 1.99
C PRO A 280 -15.65 -32.77 1.85
N CYS A 281 -14.83 -32.70 0.82
CA CYS A 281 -13.80 -31.70 0.57
C CYS A 281 -12.96 -31.34 1.80
N LYS A 282 -12.61 -32.36 2.60
CA LYS A 282 -12.02 -32.22 3.93
C LYS A 282 -10.78 -31.33 3.97
N TYR A 283 -9.93 -31.42 2.95
CA TYR A 283 -8.65 -30.70 2.90
C TYR A 283 -8.76 -29.29 2.31
N PHE A 284 -9.97 -28.93 1.89
CA PHE A 284 -10.32 -27.62 1.33
C PHE A 284 -11.19 -26.79 2.27
N GLN A 285 -11.39 -27.25 3.49
CA GLN A 285 -12.13 -26.46 4.48
C GLN A 285 -11.43 -25.12 4.72
N PRO A 286 -12.18 -24.03 4.84
CA PRO A 286 -11.62 -22.73 5.11
C PRO A 286 -10.99 -22.65 6.50
N LYS A 287 -10.08 -21.73 6.67
CA LYS A 287 -9.54 -21.37 8.00
C LYS A 287 -10.53 -20.44 8.68
N ASN A 288 -11.16 -20.90 9.73
CA ASN A 288 -12.04 -20.10 10.58
C ASN A 288 -11.30 -19.65 11.84
N GLU A 289 -10.40 -18.68 11.68
CA GLU A 289 -9.57 -18.17 12.79
C GLU A 289 -10.33 -17.20 13.70
N ASP A 290 -11.36 -16.53 13.18
CA ASP A 290 -12.18 -15.53 13.90
C ASP A 290 -13.48 -16.11 14.51
N ASN A 291 -13.69 -17.44 14.50
CA ASN A 291 -14.94 -18.07 14.97
C ASN A 291 -16.20 -17.40 14.42
N THR A 292 -16.22 -17.11 13.14
CA THR A 292 -17.38 -16.54 12.46
C THR A 292 -18.56 -17.52 12.47
N ASP A 293 -19.79 -16.98 12.58
CA ASP A 293 -21.05 -17.74 12.71
C ASP A 293 -21.51 -18.40 11.39
N TYR A 294 -20.58 -19.08 10.67
CA TYR A 294 -20.95 -19.89 9.52
C TYR A 294 -21.55 -21.23 9.95
N SER A 295 -22.68 -21.59 9.37
CA SER A 295 -23.23 -22.94 9.55
C SER A 295 -22.37 -24.03 8.89
N ASN A 296 -22.48 -25.26 9.35
CA ASN A 296 -21.78 -26.40 8.74
C ASN A 296 -22.12 -26.58 7.24
N ALA A 297 -23.33 -26.18 6.83
CA ALA A 297 -23.75 -26.24 5.43
C ALA A 297 -22.98 -25.22 4.58
N GLU A 298 -22.83 -23.99 5.05
CA GLU A 298 -22.05 -22.94 4.40
C GLU A 298 -20.58 -23.29 4.30
N ILE A 299 -19.97 -23.79 5.39
CA ILE A 299 -18.58 -24.26 5.39
C ILE A 299 -18.38 -25.39 4.36
N THR A 300 -19.33 -26.32 4.26
CA THR A 300 -19.27 -27.41 3.28
C THR A 300 -19.37 -26.87 1.86
N GLN A 301 -20.26 -25.90 1.62
CA GLN A 301 -20.42 -25.25 0.32
C GLN A 301 -19.13 -24.52 -0.09
N ILE A 302 -18.54 -23.73 0.83
CA ILE A 302 -17.29 -23.02 0.60
C ILE A 302 -16.15 -24.01 0.32
N ALA A 303 -16.08 -25.14 1.02
CA ALA A 303 -15.07 -26.17 0.79
C ALA A 303 -15.17 -26.79 -0.61
N ARG A 304 -16.39 -27.04 -1.11
CA ARG A 304 -16.65 -27.52 -2.49
C ARG A 304 -16.22 -26.47 -3.52
N MET A 305 -16.60 -25.21 -3.31
CA MET A 305 -16.18 -24.10 -4.18
C MET A 305 -14.68 -23.96 -4.20
N HIS A 306 -14.02 -24.05 -3.04
CA HIS A 306 -12.56 -23.97 -2.87
C HIS A 306 -11.86 -25.09 -3.63
N LYS A 307 -12.32 -26.37 -3.51
CA LYS A 307 -11.78 -27.48 -4.29
C LYS A 307 -11.96 -27.27 -5.78
N THR A 308 -13.16 -26.91 -6.20
CA THR A 308 -13.50 -26.66 -7.61
C THR A 308 -12.54 -25.64 -8.24
N ILE A 309 -12.43 -24.46 -7.64
CA ILE A 309 -11.60 -23.39 -8.18
C ILE A 309 -10.10 -23.72 -8.12
N SER A 310 -9.65 -24.51 -7.13
CA SER A 310 -8.27 -24.98 -7.04
C SER A 310 -7.92 -25.93 -8.17
N ILE A 311 -8.79 -26.87 -8.53
CA ILE A 311 -8.57 -27.77 -9.68
C ILE A 311 -8.51 -26.98 -10.98
N ILE A 312 -9.42 -26.04 -11.19
CA ILE A 312 -9.41 -25.15 -12.37
C ILE A 312 -8.11 -24.34 -12.42
N GLN A 313 -7.67 -23.80 -11.27
CA GLN A 313 -6.40 -23.08 -11.16
C GLN A 313 -5.22 -23.95 -11.62
N PHE A 314 -5.05 -25.17 -11.11
CA PHE A 314 -3.94 -26.06 -11.46
C PHE A 314 -3.95 -26.41 -12.94
N LYS A 315 -5.13 -26.58 -13.56
CA LYS A 315 -5.22 -26.79 -15.03
C LYS A 315 -4.75 -25.56 -15.80
N LEU A 316 -5.18 -24.36 -15.41
CA LEU A 316 -4.80 -23.11 -16.06
C LEU A 316 -3.29 -22.80 -15.88
N GLU A 317 -2.73 -23.10 -14.72
CA GLU A 317 -1.29 -22.98 -14.45
C GLU A 317 -0.50 -23.91 -15.39
N GLY A 318 -0.92 -25.17 -15.53
CA GLY A 318 -0.32 -26.11 -16.46
C GLY A 318 -0.41 -25.65 -17.93
N GLU A 319 -1.52 -25.03 -18.36
CA GLU A 319 -1.62 -24.41 -19.68
C GLU A 319 -0.54 -23.31 -19.89
N ILE A 320 -0.27 -22.49 -18.85
CA ILE A 320 0.76 -21.44 -18.94
C ILE A 320 2.15 -22.06 -19.01
N ILE A 321 2.47 -22.97 -18.10
CA ILE A 321 3.77 -23.64 -18.04
C ILE A 321 4.07 -24.33 -19.37
N ASN A 322 3.10 -25.02 -19.96
CA ASN A 322 3.27 -25.71 -21.23
C ASN A 322 3.58 -24.76 -22.40
N ARG A 323 3.03 -23.54 -22.41
CA ARG A 323 3.28 -22.56 -23.47
C ARG A 323 4.45 -21.60 -23.18
N ARG A 324 4.95 -21.54 -21.93
CA ARG A 324 6.02 -20.63 -21.47
C ARG A 324 7.23 -21.41 -20.95
N LYS A 325 7.91 -22.09 -21.84
CA LYS A 325 9.10 -22.89 -21.48
C LYS A 325 10.23 -22.04 -20.88
N GLU A 326 10.27 -20.76 -21.23
CA GLU A 326 11.20 -19.78 -20.67
C GLU A 326 11.02 -19.52 -19.18
N PHE A 327 9.91 -19.94 -18.58
CA PHE A 327 9.68 -19.85 -17.13
C PHE A 327 10.42 -20.95 -16.33
N ASN A 328 10.86 -22.02 -16.99
CA ASN A 328 11.55 -23.17 -16.37
C ASN A 328 10.76 -23.81 -15.23
N MET A 329 9.44 -23.95 -15.41
CA MET A 329 8.50 -24.42 -14.37
C MET A 329 7.91 -25.81 -14.68
N GLU A 330 8.48 -26.61 -15.58
CA GLU A 330 7.94 -27.91 -15.97
C GLU A 330 7.81 -28.87 -14.79
N HIS A 331 8.66 -28.75 -13.79
CA HIS A 331 8.58 -29.51 -12.54
C HIS A 331 7.30 -29.23 -11.74
N ARG A 332 6.58 -28.14 -12.03
CA ARG A 332 5.27 -27.79 -11.43
C ARG A 332 4.08 -28.31 -12.23
N LEU A 333 4.30 -29.07 -13.27
CA LEU A 333 3.22 -29.77 -13.98
C LEU A 333 2.74 -31.00 -13.17
N LEU A 334 2.20 -30.75 -11.99
CA LEU A 334 1.97 -31.78 -10.97
C LEU A 334 0.86 -32.77 -11.34
N LEU A 335 -0.17 -32.33 -12.05
CA LEU A 335 -1.29 -33.21 -12.44
C LEU A 335 -0.85 -34.38 -13.36
N GLN A 336 0.21 -34.21 -14.16
CA GLN A 336 0.74 -35.29 -14.99
C GLN A 336 1.60 -36.31 -14.23
N PHE A 337 2.03 -35.98 -13.00
CA PHE A 337 2.83 -36.87 -12.15
C PHE A 337 1.96 -37.71 -11.20
N ILE A 338 0.64 -37.62 -11.30
CA ILE A 338 -0.31 -38.40 -10.51
C ILE A 338 -0.57 -39.76 -11.16
N ASP A 339 -0.38 -40.84 -10.40
CA ASP A 339 -0.95 -42.16 -10.75
C ASP A 339 -2.38 -42.21 -10.21
N TYR A 340 -3.36 -41.85 -11.04
CA TYR A 340 -4.78 -41.78 -10.69
C TYR A 340 -5.38 -43.12 -10.26
N LYS A 341 -4.77 -44.26 -10.65
CA LYS A 341 -5.24 -45.59 -10.28
C LYS A 341 -4.76 -45.98 -8.89
N LYS A 342 -3.54 -45.63 -8.53
CA LYS A 342 -2.94 -45.89 -7.23
C LYS A 342 -3.21 -44.79 -6.21
N GLY A 343 -3.62 -43.60 -6.65
CA GLY A 343 -3.81 -42.45 -5.77
C GLY A 343 -2.47 -41.90 -5.22
N THR A 344 -1.42 -41.95 -6.02
CA THR A 344 -0.08 -41.50 -5.62
C THR A 344 0.42 -40.41 -6.58
N ILE A 345 1.38 -39.60 -6.10
CA ILE A 345 2.06 -38.59 -6.89
C ILE A 345 3.58 -38.77 -6.79
N GLN A 346 4.27 -38.60 -7.93
CA GLN A 346 5.73 -38.55 -7.98
C GLN A 346 6.19 -37.08 -7.81
N LEU A 347 6.89 -36.79 -6.71
CA LEU A 347 7.53 -35.48 -6.49
C LEU A 347 9.02 -35.66 -6.33
N LYS A 348 9.79 -35.09 -7.24
CA LYS A 348 11.25 -35.30 -7.34
C LYS A 348 11.55 -36.80 -7.44
N GLU A 349 12.31 -37.38 -6.51
CA GLU A 349 12.68 -38.79 -6.50
C GLU A 349 11.72 -39.66 -5.67
N ASN A 350 10.78 -39.08 -4.97
CA ASN A 350 9.89 -39.78 -4.02
C ASN A 350 8.45 -39.89 -4.52
N THR A 351 7.77 -40.95 -4.11
CA THR A 351 6.35 -41.15 -4.38
C THR A 351 5.57 -40.97 -3.07
N TYR A 352 4.54 -40.16 -3.11
CA TYR A 352 3.70 -39.82 -1.95
C TYR A 352 2.26 -40.28 -2.18
N GLN A 353 1.58 -40.69 -1.10
CA GLN A 353 0.16 -41.01 -1.14
C GLN A 353 -0.67 -39.72 -1.14
N LEU A 354 -1.64 -39.61 -2.03
CA LEU A 354 -2.57 -38.47 -2.06
C LEU A 354 -3.59 -38.60 -0.92
N LEU A 355 -3.82 -37.47 -0.25
CA LEU A 355 -4.84 -37.36 0.81
C LEU A 355 -6.28 -37.33 0.23
N ASP A 356 -6.42 -36.92 -0.99
CA ASP A 356 -7.67 -36.83 -1.74
C ASP A 356 -7.42 -37.31 -3.17
N THR A 357 -8.17 -38.30 -3.61
CA THR A 357 -8.04 -38.97 -4.92
C THR A 357 -9.26 -38.74 -5.81
N HIS A 358 -10.23 -37.93 -5.35
CA HIS A 358 -11.45 -37.65 -6.08
C HIS A 358 -11.28 -36.47 -7.05
N PHE A 359 -11.01 -36.78 -8.32
CA PHE A 359 -10.76 -35.83 -9.41
C PHE A 359 -11.75 -35.99 -10.55
N PRO A 360 -13.06 -35.72 -10.35
CA PRO A 360 -14.10 -36.04 -11.33
C PRO A 360 -13.97 -35.29 -12.67
N THR A 361 -13.29 -34.15 -12.70
CA THR A 361 -13.13 -33.31 -13.88
C THR A 361 -11.76 -33.44 -14.54
N ILE A 362 -10.84 -34.24 -14.00
CA ILE A 362 -9.51 -34.43 -14.59
C ILE A 362 -9.51 -35.68 -15.50
N ASP A 363 -9.12 -35.48 -16.76
CA ASP A 363 -8.77 -36.55 -17.67
C ASP A 363 -7.29 -36.94 -17.46
N PRO A 364 -6.99 -38.16 -17.02
CA PRO A 364 -5.60 -38.61 -16.79
C PRO A 364 -4.70 -38.54 -18.00
N GLU A 365 -5.24 -38.63 -19.22
CA GLU A 365 -4.47 -38.54 -20.46
C GLU A 365 -4.16 -37.09 -20.85
N ASN A 366 -5.05 -36.15 -20.46
CA ASN A 366 -4.95 -34.73 -20.76
C ASN A 366 -5.28 -33.87 -19.51
N PRO A 367 -4.47 -33.95 -18.42
CA PRO A 367 -4.88 -33.47 -17.11
C PRO A 367 -5.06 -31.95 -17.00
N TYR A 368 -4.57 -31.18 -17.96
CA TYR A 368 -4.69 -29.71 -17.99
C TYR A 368 -5.84 -29.23 -18.86
N THR A 369 -6.56 -30.12 -19.53
CA THR A 369 -7.72 -29.73 -20.35
C THR A 369 -8.91 -29.42 -19.46
N LEU A 370 -9.44 -28.20 -19.58
CA LEU A 370 -10.68 -27.82 -18.91
C LEU A 370 -11.86 -28.55 -19.55
N THR A 371 -12.80 -29.05 -18.75
CA THR A 371 -14.10 -29.50 -19.26
C THR A 371 -14.90 -28.31 -19.82
N ASP A 372 -15.94 -28.56 -20.59
CA ASP A 372 -16.77 -27.47 -21.13
C ASP A 372 -17.48 -26.68 -20.04
N GLY A 373 -17.89 -27.35 -18.94
CA GLY A 373 -18.44 -26.69 -17.76
C GLY A 373 -17.42 -25.80 -17.04
N GLU A 374 -16.17 -26.25 -16.88
CA GLU A 374 -15.10 -25.46 -16.29
C GLU A 374 -14.73 -24.26 -17.15
N LYS A 375 -14.74 -24.41 -18.50
CA LYS A 375 -14.50 -23.29 -19.43
C LYS A 375 -15.57 -22.21 -19.28
N ASP A 376 -16.85 -22.61 -19.36
CA ASP A 376 -17.99 -21.68 -19.20
C ASP A 376 -17.95 -20.97 -17.83
N LEU A 377 -17.65 -21.72 -16.78
CA LEU A 377 -17.53 -21.18 -15.41
C LEU A 377 -16.43 -20.12 -15.31
N ILE A 378 -15.20 -20.46 -15.71
CA ILE A 378 -14.07 -19.52 -15.55
C ILE A 378 -14.16 -18.31 -16.48
N GLU A 379 -14.82 -18.44 -17.63
CA GLU A 379 -15.10 -17.32 -18.52
C GLU A 379 -16.12 -16.35 -17.90
N LYS A 380 -17.19 -16.84 -17.29
CA LYS A 380 -18.19 -16.03 -16.57
C LYS A 380 -17.57 -15.31 -15.38
N ILE A 381 -16.77 -16.01 -14.58
CA ILE A 381 -16.03 -15.43 -13.46
C ILE A 381 -15.10 -14.33 -13.94
N THR A 382 -14.26 -14.61 -14.93
CA THR A 382 -13.29 -13.64 -15.44
C THR A 382 -13.99 -12.41 -16.03
N ALA A 383 -15.13 -12.59 -16.70
CA ALA A 383 -15.95 -11.49 -17.20
C ALA A 383 -16.50 -10.63 -16.05
N SER A 384 -16.89 -11.23 -14.92
CA SER A 384 -17.36 -10.49 -13.73
C SER A 384 -16.24 -9.61 -13.14
N PHE A 385 -15.04 -10.12 -12.97
CA PHE A 385 -13.88 -9.31 -12.54
C PHE A 385 -13.58 -8.15 -13.49
N LYS A 386 -13.55 -8.42 -14.79
CA LYS A 386 -13.26 -7.43 -15.82
C LYS A 386 -14.30 -6.32 -15.90
N ASN A 387 -15.57 -6.64 -15.65
CA ASN A 387 -16.69 -5.70 -15.80
C ASN A 387 -17.08 -5.03 -14.48
N CYS A 388 -16.48 -5.39 -13.35
CA CYS A 388 -16.73 -4.75 -12.06
C CYS A 388 -16.19 -3.32 -12.04
N ARG A 389 -17.08 -2.32 -12.05
CA ARG A 389 -16.72 -0.89 -12.12
C ARG A 389 -15.89 -0.45 -10.91
N ARG A 390 -16.24 -0.91 -9.70
CA ARG A 390 -15.51 -0.54 -8.48
C ARG A 390 -14.09 -1.09 -8.52
N LEU A 391 -13.92 -2.37 -8.86
CA LEU A 391 -12.60 -2.98 -9.00
C LEU A 391 -11.77 -2.29 -10.08
N GLN A 392 -12.37 -1.95 -11.22
CA GLN A 392 -11.65 -1.22 -12.29
C GLN A 392 -11.15 0.15 -11.82
N LYS A 393 -11.91 0.89 -10.99
CA LYS A 393 -11.44 2.15 -10.40
C LYS A 393 -10.24 1.92 -9.49
N HIS A 394 -10.30 0.92 -8.61
CA HIS A 394 -9.20 0.58 -7.71
C HIS A 394 -7.93 0.17 -8.49
N VAL A 395 -8.10 -0.66 -9.50
CA VAL A 395 -6.97 -1.11 -10.34
C VAL A 395 -6.39 0.03 -11.18
N GLN A 396 -7.23 0.93 -11.72
CA GLN A 396 -6.75 2.13 -12.39
C GLN A 396 -5.93 3.03 -11.45
N PHE A 397 -6.37 3.15 -10.20
CA PHE A 397 -5.61 3.87 -9.17
C PHE A 397 -4.26 3.20 -8.91
N LEU A 398 -4.21 1.86 -8.74
CA LEU A 398 -2.95 1.12 -8.59
C LEU A 398 -2.00 1.34 -9.79
N TYR A 399 -2.51 1.39 -11.02
CA TYR A 399 -1.70 1.71 -12.20
C TYR A 399 -1.25 3.17 -12.25
N SER A 400 -2.06 4.10 -11.76
CA SER A 400 -1.74 5.54 -11.81
C SER A 400 -0.76 5.98 -10.71
N LYS A 401 -0.80 5.37 -9.55
CA LYS A 401 0.00 5.71 -8.37
C LYS A 401 1.07 4.67 -8.05
N GLY A 402 1.01 3.48 -8.68
CA GLY A 402 1.82 2.34 -8.33
C GLY A 402 2.90 2.02 -9.35
N SER A 403 3.91 1.29 -8.86
CA SER A 403 5.08 0.78 -9.59
C SER A 403 5.61 -0.49 -8.95
N MET A 404 6.57 -1.16 -9.62
CA MET A 404 7.30 -2.30 -9.04
C MET A 404 8.29 -1.86 -7.97
N PHE A 405 8.83 -0.67 -8.08
CA PHE A 405 9.73 -0.04 -7.11
C PHE A 405 9.65 1.48 -7.23
N LEU A 406 10.15 2.18 -6.23
CA LEU A 406 10.29 3.63 -6.21
C LEU A 406 11.62 4.01 -5.57
N THR A 407 12.33 4.98 -6.14
CA THR A 407 13.39 5.72 -5.46
C THR A 407 12.85 7.08 -5.03
N TYR A 408 12.92 7.39 -3.73
CA TYR A 408 12.38 8.63 -3.20
C TYR A 408 13.16 9.12 -1.98
N ASN A 409 13.68 10.33 -2.05
CA ASN A 409 14.46 10.98 -0.99
C ASN A 409 15.58 10.10 -0.41
N GLY A 410 16.33 9.42 -1.29
CA GLY A 410 17.42 8.52 -0.93
C GLY A 410 16.98 7.12 -0.50
N ASN A 411 15.70 6.83 -0.44
CA ASN A 411 15.18 5.51 -0.11
C ASN A 411 14.78 4.73 -1.37
N LEU A 412 15.01 3.41 -1.36
CA LEU A 412 14.54 2.45 -2.34
C LEU A 412 13.40 1.64 -1.74
N LEU A 413 12.22 1.75 -2.35
CA LEU A 413 11.01 1.07 -1.93
C LEU A 413 10.66 -0.02 -2.93
N TYR A 414 10.41 -1.24 -2.47
CA TYR A 414 9.82 -2.34 -3.24
C TYR A 414 9.19 -3.35 -2.27
N HIS A 415 8.18 -4.07 -2.72
CA HIS A 415 7.43 -4.93 -1.82
C HIS A 415 8.21 -6.18 -1.36
N GLY A 416 8.67 -7.02 -2.29
CA GLY A 416 9.18 -8.36 -1.97
C GLY A 416 10.71 -8.46 -1.92
N CYS A 417 11.37 -8.73 -3.03
CA CYS A 417 12.80 -8.94 -3.09
C CYS A 417 13.44 -8.49 -4.41
N ILE A 418 14.75 -8.38 -4.42
CA ILE A 418 15.57 -8.34 -5.63
C ILE A 418 16.19 -9.73 -5.79
N PRO A 419 15.84 -10.51 -6.83
CA PRO A 419 16.34 -11.89 -6.98
C PRO A 419 17.86 -11.94 -7.10
N LEU A 420 18.51 -12.68 -6.20
CA LEU A 420 19.97 -12.83 -6.13
C LEU A 420 20.39 -14.30 -6.22
N HIS A 421 21.58 -14.54 -6.78
CA HIS A 421 22.32 -15.77 -6.60
C HIS A 421 22.99 -15.83 -5.22
N GLU A 422 23.50 -17.00 -4.81
CA GLU A 422 24.19 -17.20 -3.52
C GLU A 422 25.43 -16.33 -3.35
N ASP A 423 26.08 -15.95 -4.44
CA ASP A 423 27.25 -15.06 -4.46
C ASP A 423 26.90 -13.56 -4.43
N GLY A 424 25.62 -13.21 -4.35
CA GLY A 424 25.13 -11.83 -4.33
C GLY A 424 24.95 -11.17 -5.70
N THR A 425 25.24 -11.86 -6.80
CA THR A 425 24.96 -11.35 -8.15
C THR A 425 23.47 -11.38 -8.49
N PHE A 426 23.00 -10.44 -9.31
CA PHE A 426 21.58 -10.35 -9.69
C PHE A 426 21.18 -11.51 -10.62
N MET A 427 20.08 -12.19 -10.31
CA MET A 427 19.53 -13.23 -11.17
C MET A 427 18.98 -12.63 -12.47
N GLU A 428 19.27 -13.31 -13.59
CA GLU A 428 18.80 -12.91 -14.91
C GLU A 428 17.54 -13.68 -15.30
N MET A 429 16.57 -12.97 -15.90
CA MET A 429 15.41 -13.59 -16.56
C MET A 429 15.34 -13.17 -18.03
N LYS A 430 15.03 -14.15 -18.91
CA LYS A 430 14.81 -13.89 -20.32
C LYS A 430 13.36 -13.50 -20.58
N LEU A 431 13.13 -12.26 -21.03
CA LEU A 431 11.82 -11.72 -21.38
C LEU A 431 11.84 -11.27 -22.85
N ARG A 432 10.90 -11.77 -23.66
CA ARG A 432 10.82 -11.45 -25.10
C ARG A 432 12.14 -11.63 -25.88
N GLY A 433 12.98 -12.54 -25.43
CA GLY A 433 14.24 -12.87 -26.09
C GLY A 433 15.48 -12.18 -25.51
N GLU A 434 15.33 -11.14 -24.73
CA GLU A 434 16.40 -10.39 -24.06
C GLU A 434 16.51 -10.76 -22.59
N LYS A 435 17.70 -10.62 -22.00
CA LYS A 435 17.99 -10.89 -20.59
C LYS A 435 17.98 -9.62 -19.79
N TYR A 436 17.33 -9.66 -18.63
CA TYR A 436 17.21 -8.56 -17.69
C TYR A 436 17.55 -9.04 -16.27
N ALA A 437 18.18 -8.18 -15.48
CA ALA A 437 18.52 -8.42 -14.08
C ALA A 437 18.38 -7.12 -13.28
N GLY A 438 18.39 -7.19 -11.96
CA GLY A 438 18.38 -6.04 -11.07
C GLY A 438 17.25 -5.06 -11.38
N ARG A 439 17.57 -3.78 -11.45
CA ARG A 439 16.63 -2.69 -11.77
C ARG A 439 15.93 -2.90 -13.11
N ALA A 440 16.67 -3.26 -14.16
CA ALA A 440 16.11 -3.44 -15.50
C ALA A 440 15.06 -4.57 -15.54
N LEU A 441 15.21 -5.61 -14.72
CA LEU A 441 14.21 -6.67 -14.59
C LEU A 441 12.90 -6.16 -14.00
N LEU A 442 12.96 -5.38 -12.93
CA LEU A 442 11.77 -4.79 -12.30
C LEU A 442 11.06 -3.81 -13.25
N GLU A 443 11.82 -3.00 -14.00
CA GLU A 443 11.27 -2.10 -15.02
C GLU A 443 10.52 -2.88 -16.11
N GLN A 444 11.06 -4.01 -16.57
CA GLN A 444 10.39 -4.87 -17.54
C GLN A 444 9.15 -5.55 -16.97
N PHE A 445 9.19 -6.01 -15.75
CA PHE A 445 8.00 -6.54 -15.07
C PHE A 445 6.90 -5.49 -14.95
N GLU A 446 7.25 -4.23 -14.65
CA GLU A 446 6.28 -3.14 -14.62
C GLU A 446 5.66 -2.88 -15.99
N ILE A 447 6.47 -2.76 -17.05
CA ILE A 447 6.00 -2.56 -18.42
C ILE A 447 5.03 -3.68 -18.82
N LEU A 448 5.37 -4.93 -18.56
CA LEU A 448 4.54 -6.08 -18.89
C LEU A 448 3.24 -6.11 -18.07
N THR A 449 3.30 -5.75 -16.79
CA THR A 449 2.11 -5.64 -15.95
C THR A 449 1.15 -4.56 -16.47
N ARG A 450 1.67 -3.42 -16.89
CA ARG A 450 0.86 -2.36 -17.53
C ARG A 450 0.30 -2.81 -18.88
N GLU A 451 1.07 -3.53 -19.69
CA GLU A 451 0.59 -4.11 -20.95
C GLU A 451 -0.54 -5.13 -20.73
N ALA A 452 -0.49 -5.93 -19.66
CA ALA A 452 -1.56 -6.86 -19.32
C ALA A 452 -2.91 -6.15 -19.14
N TYR A 453 -2.90 -4.91 -18.70
CA TYR A 453 -4.11 -4.10 -18.55
C TYR A 453 -4.55 -3.43 -19.86
N VAL A 454 -3.63 -2.74 -20.54
CA VAL A 454 -3.97 -1.83 -21.66
C VAL A 454 -4.08 -2.51 -23.02
N ARG A 455 -3.41 -3.66 -23.25
CA ARG A 455 -3.43 -4.33 -24.56
C ARG A 455 -4.82 -4.88 -24.89
N PRO A 456 -5.21 -4.87 -26.18
CA PRO A 456 -6.50 -5.39 -26.62
C PRO A 456 -6.66 -6.89 -26.31
N PRO A 457 -7.86 -7.35 -25.90
CA PRO A 457 -8.13 -8.76 -25.68
C PRO A 457 -7.84 -9.62 -26.91
N GLY A 458 -7.36 -10.86 -26.71
CA GLY A 458 -7.09 -11.82 -27.79
C GLY A 458 -5.74 -11.64 -28.49
N THR A 459 -4.99 -10.57 -28.22
CA THR A 459 -3.63 -10.39 -28.79
C THR A 459 -2.60 -11.28 -28.10
N LYS A 460 -1.55 -11.65 -28.85
CA LYS A 460 -0.44 -12.45 -28.31
C LYS A 460 0.30 -11.69 -27.20
N GLU A 461 0.44 -10.38 -27.37
CA GLU A 461 1.09 -9.47 -26.42
C GLU A 461 0.31 -9.45 -25.09
N LYS A 462 -1.01 -9.31 -25.14
CA LYS A 462 -1.87 -9.38 -23.95
C LYS A 462 -1.73 -10.71 -23.23
N LYS A 463 -1.78 -11.82 -23.98
CA LYS A 463 -1.64 -13.17 -23.42
C LYS A 463 -0.30 -13.35 -22.73
N TYR A 464 0.79 -12.89 -23.37
CA TYR A 464 2.13 -12.92 -22.78
C TYR A 464 2.19 -12.10 -21.48
N ALA A 465 1.71 -10.89 -21.52
CA ALA A 465 1.70 -9.99 -20.37
C ALA A 465 0.88 -10.55 -19.19
N CYS A 466 -0.29 -11.14 -19.45
CA CYS A 466 -1.07 -11.82 -18.40
C CYS A 466 -0.36 -13.05 -17.83
N ASP A 467 0.42 -13.79 -18.65
CA ASP A 467 1.23 -14.91 -18.17
C ASP A 467 2.37 -14.44 -17.27
N ILE A 468 2.97 -13.27 -17.54
CA ILE A 468 3.99 -12.65 -16.67
C ILE A 468 3.36 -12.17 -15.36
N VAL A 469 2.15 -11.59 -15.37
CA VAL A 469 1.44 -11.21 -14.14
C VAL A 469 1.23 -12.42 -13.22
N TRP A 470 0.85 -13.57 -13.78
CA TRP A 470 0.79 -14.82 -13.03
C TRP A 470 2.16 -15.29 -12.56
N TYR A 471 3.21 -15.17 -13.42
CA TYR A 471 4.58 -15.52 -13.04
C TYR A 471 5.07 -14.70 -11.84
N LEU A 472 4.71 -13.41 -11.75
CA LEU A 472 5.05 -12.57 -10.61
C LEU A 472 4.48 -13.09 -9.29
N TRP A 473 3.36 -13.81 -9.34
CA TRP A 473 2.77 -14.46 -8.16
C TRP A 473 3.53 -15.71 -7.72
N THR A 474 4.15 -16.50 -8.62
CA THR A 474 4.62 -17.86 -8.31
C THR A 474 6.01 -18.21 -8.85
N GLY A 475 6.61 -17.36 -9.68
CA GLY A 475 7.86 -17.65 -10.37
C GLY A 475 9.10 -17.48 -9.49
N ALA A 476 10.10 -18.32 -9.68
CA ALA A 476 11.33 -18.35 -8.87
C ALA A 476 12.18 -17.07 -8.98
N ILE A 477 12.12 -16.36 -10.11
CA ILE A 477 12.86 -15.09 -10.33
C ILE A 477 11.92 -13.88 -10.15
N SER A 478 10.73 -14.10 -9.57
CA SER A 478 9.81 -13.00 -9.27
C SER A 478 10.32 -12.15 -8.12
N SER A 479 10.32 -10.83 -8.32
CA SER A 479 10.61 -9.86 -7.26
C SER A 479 9.49 -9.76 -6.22
N LEU A 480 8.30 -10.31 -6.50
CA LEU A 480 7.15 -10.27 -5.59
C LEU A 480 6.97 -11.58 -4.81
N PHE A 481 7.39 -12.72 -5.35
CA PHE A 481 7.23 -14.02 -4.69
C PHE A 481 8.43 -14.41 -3.82
N GLY A 482 9.64 -14.28 -4.34
CA GLY A 482 10.89 -14.45 -3.62
C GLY A 482 11.16 -15.86 -3.07
N LYS A 483 10.62 -16.92 -3.71
CA LYS A 483 10.83 -18.33 -3.34
C LYS A 483 11.01 -19.17 -4.59
N SER A 484 11.63 -20.36 -4.43
CA SER A 484 11.93 -21.26 -5.55
C SER A 484 10.68 -21.83 -6.23
N GLU A 485 9.65 -22.15 -5.46
CA GLU A 485 8.41 -22.79 -5.95
C GLU A 485 7.26 -22.53 -4.97
N MET A 486 6.03 -22.50 -5.48
CA MET A 486 4.82 -22.39 -4.66
C MET A 486 4.20 -23.77 -4.45
N THR A 487 4.06 -24.22 -3.21
CA THR A 487 3.62 -25.58 -2.83
C THR A 487 2.13 -25.68 -2.49
N THR A 488 1.29 -24.91 -3.22
CA THR A 488 -0.16 -24.89 -2.95
C THR A 488 -0.81 -26.25 -3.15
N PHE A 489 -0.45 -26.99 -4.21
CA PHE A 489 -0.97 -28.32 -4.48
C PHE A 489 -0.60 -29.30 -3.36
N GLU A 490 0.67 -29.34 -2.99
CA GLU A 490 1.19 -30.24 -1.97
C GLU A 490 0.48 -30.05 -0.63
N ARG A 491 0.18 -28.81 -0.27
CA ARG A 491 -0.53 -28.47 0.98
C ARG A 491 -1.96 -29.01 1.06
N TYR A 492 -2.58 -29.26 -0.08
CA TYR A 492 -3.93 -29.85 -0.14
C TYR A 492 -3.92 -31.36 -0.28
N PHE A 493 -2.94 -31.90 -1.02
CA PHE A 493 -2.99 -33.29 -1.45
C PHE A 493 -1.93 -34.21 -0.86
N VAL A 494 -0.92 -33.70 -0.17
CA VAL A 494 0.17 -34.49 0.39
C VAL A 494 0.30 -34.22 1.89
N ALA A 495 0.44 -35.29 2.70
CA ALA A 495 0.51 -35.15 4.16
C ALA A 495 1.90 -34.73 4.65
N GLU A 496 2.93 -35.13 3.93
CA GLU A 496 4.33 -34.98 4.30
C GLU A 496 4.78 -33.52 4.22
N LYS A 497 5.01 -32.92 5.39
CA LYS A 497 5.34 -31.49 5.52
C LYS A 497 6.64 -31.07 4.82
N GLU A 498 7.52 -32.00 4.54
CA GLU A 498 8.74 -31.73 3.76
C GLU A 498 8.42 -31.25 2.35
N THR A 499 7.31 -31.75 1.75
CA THR A 499 6.83 -31.32 0.42
C THR A 499 6.21 -29.94 0.43
N HIS A 500 5.89 -29.40 1.61
CA HIS A 500 5.31 -28.07 1.78
C HIS A 500 6.37 -26.96 1.92
N LYS A 501 7.66 -27.33 1.92
CA LYS A 501 8.75 -26.39 2.11
C LYS A 501 9.00 -25.61 0.84
N GLU A 502 8.95 -24.30 0.96
CA GLU A 502 9.27 -23.34 -0.09
C GLU A 502 10.61 -22.68 0.25
N GLU A 503 11.64 -22.97 -0.54
CA GLU A 503 12.97 -22.41 -0.31
C GLU A 503 12.98 -20.94 -0.70
N LYS A 504 13.46 -20.08 0.22
CA LYS A 504 13.56 -18.65 -0.04
C LYS A 504 14.71 -18.34 -0.98
N ASN A 505 14.53 -17.30 -1.81
CA ASN A 505 15.62 -16.76 -2.62
C ASN A 505 16.80 -16.35 -1.71
N PRO A 506 18.05 -16.52 -2.15
CA PRO A 506 19.25 -16.11 -1.39
C PRO A 506 19.22 -14.67 -0.88
N TYR A 507 18.51 -13.77 -1.56
CA TYR A 507 18.24 -12.40 -1.09
C TYR A 507 17.84 -12.34 0.38
N TYR A 508 16.97 -13.22 0.89
CA TYR A 508 16.49 -13.16 2.28
C TYR A 508 17.55 -13.44 3.33
N LYS A 509 18.64 -14.11 2.94
CA LYS A 509 19.83 -14.29 3.76
C LYS A 509 20.80 -13.11 3.57
N LEU A 510 21.06 -12.77 2.31
CA LEU A 510 22.04 -11.76 1.91
C LEU A 510 21.63 -10.32 2.29
N ARG A 511 20.33 -10.03 2.42
CA ARG A 511 19.83 -8.71 2.85
C ARG A 511 20.25 -8.28 4.27
N ASN A 512 20.89 -9.18 5.03
CA ASN A 512 21.48 -8.85 6.33
C ASN A 512 22.92 -8.33 6.19
N ASP A 513 23.52 -8.44 5.01
CA ASP A 513 24.85 -7.97 4.69
C ASP A 513 24.79 -6.52 4.17
N GLU A 514 25.52 -5.63 4.81
CA GLU A 514 25.57 -4.21 4.46
C GLU A 514 26.11 -3.98 3.05
N PHE A 515 27.12 -4.77 2.64
CA PHE A 515 27.72 -4.68 1.31
C PHE A 515 26.68 -4.99 0.21
N ILE A 516 25.88 -6.05 0.39
CA ILE A 516 24.83 -6.41 -0.57
C ILE A 516 23.74 -5.34 -0.62
N CYS A 517 23.34 -4.75 0.51
CA CYS A 517 22.37 -3.67 0.51
C CYS A 517 22.90 -2.42 -0.22
N LYS A 518 24.17 -2.07 -0.05
CA LYS A 518 24.84 -0.98 -0.78
C LYS A 518 24.84 -1.26 -2.30
N GLN A 519 25.22 -2.48 -2.69
CA GLN A 519 25.21 -2.90 -4.09
C GLN A 519 23.82 -2.78 -4.71
N ILE A 520 22.75 -3.16 -3.99
CA ILE A 520 21.37 -3.01 -4.44
C ILE A 520 21.03 -1.51 -4.60
N LEU A 521 21.36 -0.66 -3.63
CA LEU A 521 21.08 0.78 -3.72
C LEU A 521 21.77 1.41 -4.94
N GLU A 522 23.04 1.08 -5.17
CA GLU A 522 23.82 1.56 -6.33
C GLU A 522 23.24 1.11 -7.66
N GLU A 523 22.77 -0.15 -7.77
CA GLU A 523 22.06 -0.67 -8.95
C GLU A 523 20.82 0.16 -9.30
N PHE A 524 20.13 0.68 -8.29
CA PHE A 524 18.96 1.56 -8.48
C PHE A 524 19.32 3.06 -8.58
N GLY A 525 20.62 3.39 -8.62
CA GLY A 525 21.11 4.76 -8.81
C GLY A 525 21.10 5.61 -7.55
N LEU A 526 21.07 4.99 -6.38
CA LEU A 526 21.14 5.64 -5.08
C LEU A 526 22.55 5.57 -4.49
N ASP A 527 22.84 6.47 -3.56
CA ASP A 527 24.07 6.42 -2.77
C ASP A 527 23.99 5.27 -1.76
N GLY A 528 24.86 4.26 -1.91
CA GLY A 528 24.94 3.12 -1.02
C GLY A 528 25.30 3.49 0.42
N GLU A 529 26.02 4.60 0.66
CA GLU A 529 26.40 5.04 2.00
C GLU A 529 25.27 5.76 2.74
N CYS A 530 24.41 6.50 2.04
CA CYS A 530 23.36 7.31 2.65
C CYS A 530 21.96 6.71 2.50
N GLY A 531 21.73 5.83 1.48
CA GLY A 531 20.43 5.27 1.14
C GLY A 531 19.93 4.19 2.11
N HIS A 532 18.61 3.99 2.12
CA HIS A 532 17.95 2.88 2.81
C HIS A 532 17.05 2.10 1.85
N ILE A 533 16.95 0.80 2.10
CA ILE A 533 15.97 -0.09 1.44
C ILE A 533 14.80 -0.29 2.39
N ILE A 534 13.57 -0.09 1.90
CA ILE A 534 12.34 -0.26 2.67
C ILE A 534 11.48 -1.28 1.94
N ASN A 535 11.18 -2.41 2.58
CA ASN A 535 10.34 -3.45 1.99
C ASN A 535 9.39 -4.11 3.01
N GLY A 536 8.44 -4.92 2.50
CA GLY A 536 7.44 -5.69 3.23
C GLY A 536 7.53 -7.20 2.97
N HIS A 537 6.38 -7.82 2.69
CA HIS A 537 6.17 -9.19 2.18
C HIS A 537 6.48 -10.34 3.15
N THR A 538 7.47 -10.20 4.00
CA THR A 538 7.86 -11.27 4.93
C THR A 538 7.73 -10.77 6.36
N PRO A 539 6.70 -11.22 7.11
CA PRO A 539 6.49 -10.77 8.48
C PRO A 539 7.72 -10.98 9.36
N VAL A 540 8.10 -9.95 10.09
CA VAL A 540 9.21 -10.01 11.05
C VAL A 540 8.75 -10.76 12.29
N LYS A 541 9.40 -11.88 12.60
CA LYS A 541 9.09 -12.72 13.76
C LYS A 541 9.85 -12.25 15.01
N GLU A 542 9.41 -11.12 15.56
CA GLU A 542 10.05 -10.49 16.71
C GLU A 542 10.10 -11.42 17.92
N GLY A 543 9.01 -12.20 18.16
CA GLY A 543 8.96 -13.24 19.18
C GLY A 543 9.98 -14.38 19.02
N LYS A 544 10.63 -14.47 17.84
CA LYS A 544 11.73 -15.40 17.54
C LYS A 544 13.09 -14.70 17.45
N GLY A 545 13.16 -13.43 17.85
CA GLY A 545 14.40 -12.63 17.85
C GLY A 545 14.79 -12.03 16.50
N GLU A 546 13.89 -11.99 15.53
CA GLU A 546 14.13 -11.25 14.28
C GLU A 546 13.99 -9.75 14.51
N SER A 547 14.88 -8.95 13.90
CA SER A 547 14.79 -7.50 13.89
C SER A 547 14.25 -6.98 12.55
N PRO A 548 13.38 -5.97 12.54
CA PRO A 548 12.99 -5.25 11.34
C PRO A 548 14.14 -4.44 10.73
N ILE A 549 15.13 -4.09 11.54
CA ILE A 549 16.33 -3.35 11.13
C ILE A 549 17.43 -4.34 10.80
N LYS A 550 17.91 -4.33 9.55
CA LYS A 550 18.94 -5.23 9.04
C LYS A 550 20.09 -4.45 8.43
N ALA A 551 21.22 -5.12 8.21
CA ALA A 551 22.40 -4.53 7.55
C ALA A 551 22.77 -3.15 8.13
N SER A 552 22.92 -3.07 9.46
CA SER A 552 23.26 -1.82 10.17
C SER A 552 22.33 -0.64 9.89
N GLY A 553 21.06 -0.90 9.56
CA GLY A 553 20.05 0.12 9.22
C GLY A 553 19.87 0.36 7.72
N LYS A 554 20.69 -0.24 6.85
CA LYS A 554 20.53 -0.12 5.38
C LYS A 554 19.26 -0.78 4.85
N MET A 555 18.74 -1.77 5.56
CA MET A 555 17.50 -2.49 5.19
C MET A 555 16.50 -2.41 6.33
N LEU A 556 15.29 -1.96 6.00
CA LEU A 556 14.15 -1.82 6.91
C LEU A 556 12.98 -2.67 6.39
N VAL A 557 12.63 -3.72 7.13
CA VAL A 557 11.49 -4.59 6.80
C VAL A 557 10.30 -4.13 7.63
N ILE A 558 9.29 -3.54 6.98
CA ILE A 558 8.15 -2.94 7.68
C ILE A 558 6.89 -3.82 7.68
N ASP A 559 7.00 -5.09 7.25
CA ASP A 559 5.93 -6.07 7.45
C ASP A 559 5.94 -6.55 8.91
N GLY A 560 5.08 -5.98 9.71
CA GLY A 560 4.87 -6.35 11.11
C GLY A 560 3.68 -7.27 11.33
N GLY A 561 2.98 -7.68 10.25
CA GLY A 561 1.82 -8.54 10.31
C GLY A 561 0.55 -7.83 10.79
N PHE A 562 0.09 -6.80 10.07
CA PHE A 562 -1.21 -6.16 10.31
C PHE A 562 -2.34 -7.20 10.30
N ALA A 563 -2.26 -8.22 9.42
CA ALA A 563 -3.25 -9.29 9.39
C ALA A 563 -3.26 -10.08 10.69
N LYS A 564 -4.43 -10.22 11.31
CA LYS A 564 -4.66 -10.95 12.58
C LYS A 564 -4.07 -12.36 12.58
N ALA A 565 -4.08 -13.03 11.41
CA ALA A 565 -3.49 -14.36 11.24
C ALA A 565 -2.00 -14.44 11.63
N TYR A 566 -1.28 -13.32 11.62
CA TYR A 566 0.15 -13.27 11.98
C TYR A 566 0.42 -12.86 13.42
N HIS A 567 -0.53 -12.27 14.15
CA HIS A 567 -0.31 -11.74 15.50
C HIS A 567 0.30 -12.77 16.46
N LYS A 568 -0.04 -14.06 16.30
CA LYS A 568 0.55 -15.15 17.11
C LYS A 568 2.04 -15.39 16.85
N GLU A 569 2.52 -15.06 15.65
CA GLU A 569 3.92 -15.25 15.26
C GLU A 569 4.76 -13.98 15.41
N THR A 570 4.17 -12.81 15.15
CA THR A 570 4.86 -11.52 15.19
C THR A 570 4.86 -10.86 16.56
N SER A 571 3.85 -11.15 17.41
CA SER A 571 3.59 -10.52 18.72
C SER A 571 3.26 -9.00 18.58
N LEU A 572 3.08 -8.49 17.37
CA LEU A 572 2.77 -7.12 17.02
C LEU A 572 1.62 -7.08 16.01
N ALA A 573 1.08 -5.89 15.81
CA ALA A 573 0.04 -5.62 14.81
C ALA A 573 0.53 -4.73 13.67
N GLY A 574 1.81 -4.62 13.45
CA GLY A 574 2.39 -3.91 12.33
C GLY A 574 3.58 -3.03 12.68
N TYR A 575 4.36 -2.68 11.65
CA TYR A 575 5.36 -1.63 11.69
C TYR A 575 4.95 -0.51 10.76
N THR A 576 5.31 0.71 11.13
CA THR A 576 5.30 1.87 10.24
C THR A 576 6.63 2.59 10.34
N LEU A 577 6.95 3.37 9.31
CA LEU A 577 8.16 4.16 9.29
C LEU A 577 7.79 5.64 9.13
N LEU A 578 8.50 6.51 9.82
CA LEU A 578 8.35 7.95 9.73
C LEU A 578 9.70 8.57 9.33
N PHE A 579 9.73 9.26 8.19
CA PHE A 579 10.88 10.02 7.75
C PHE A 579 10.55 11.51 7.71
N ASN A 580 11.12 12.26 8.62
CA ASN A 580 10.87 13.69 8.75
C ASN A 580 12.19 14.50 8.73
N SER A 581 12.14 15.79 9.01
CA SER A 581 13.31 16.65 8.99
C SER A 581 14.37 16.34 10.06
N TYR A 582 14.07 15.49 11.05
CA TYR A 582 14.99 15.06 12.11
C TYR A 582 15.57 13.67 11.89
N GLY A 583 15.12 12.94 10.84
CA GLY A 583 15.62 11.63 10.50
C GLY A 583 14.52 10.57 10.38
N LEU A 584 14.93 9.31 10.48
CA LEU A 584 14.15 8.12 10.21
C LEU A 584 13.82 7.39 11.52
N GLN A 585 12.56 7.03 11.71
CA GLN A 585 12.06 6.36 12.92
C GLN A 585 11.14 5.19 12.55
N LEU A 586 11.40 4.04 13.14
CA LEU A 586 10.51 2.88 13.09
C LEU A 586 9.51 2.95 14.25
N VAL A 587 8.25 2.67 13.97
CA VAL A 587 7.17 2.61 14.95
C VAL A 587 6.56 1.21 14.93
N SER A 588 6.60 0.52 16.06
CA SER A 588 5.98 -0.80 16.27
C SER A 588 4.63 -0.62 16.93
N HIS A 589 3.60 -1.23 16.39
CA HIS A 589 2.21 -1.12 16.87
C HIS A 589 1.76 -2.40 17.57
N GLN A 590 1.10 -2.24 18.72
CA GLN A 590 0.37 -3.33 19.38
C GLN A 590 -0.98 -3.57 18.69
N PRO A 591 -1.62 -4.75 18.88
CA PRO A 591 -2.94 -5.00 18.33
C PRO A 591 -3.95 -3.92 18.72
N PHE A 592 -4.68 -3.41 17.71
CA PHE A 592 -5.79 -2.49 17.89
C PHE A 592 -7.06 -3.26 18.24
N THR A 593 -7.85 -2.76 19.16
CA THR A 593 -9.10 -3.40 19.57
C THR A 593 -10.21 -3.14 18.53
N THR A 594 -11.00 -2.10 18.74
CA THR A 594 -12.01 -1.64 17.79
C THR A 594 -12.05 -0.12 17.78
N LYS A 595 -12.63 0.45 16.73
CA LYS A 595 -12.87 1.90 16.62
C LYS A 595 -13.80 2.38 17.73
N GLU A 596 -14.86 1.64 18.01
CA GLU A 596 -15.86 1.97 19.04
C GLU A 596 -15.23 1.99 20.43
N ASP A 597 -14.36 1.02 20.73
CA ASP A 597 -13.63 0.96 22.00
C ASP A 597 -12.65 2.12 22.13
N ALA A 598 -11.91 2.44 21.05
CA ALA A 598 -10.99 3.57 21.02
C ALA A 598 -11.69 4.92 21.28
N ILE A 599 -12.86 5.14 20.70
CA ILE A 599 -13.63 6.36 20.87
C ILE A 599 -14.19 6.45 22.31
N LYS A 600 -14.79 5.37 22.80
CA LYS A 600 -15.44 5.34 24.11
C LYS A 600 -14.46 5.45 25.27
N ASN A 601 -13.33 4.73 25.18
CA ASN A 601 -12.33 4.66 26.25
C ASN A 601 -11.14 5.60 26.02
N GLU A 602 -11.17 6.42 24.96
CA GLU A 602 -10.11 7.37 24.58
C GLU A 602 -8.73 6.68 24.48
N THR A 603 -8.75 5.45 23.95
CA THR A 603 -7.55 4.63 23.79
C THR A 603 -6.95 4.82 22.40
N ASP A 604 -5.63 4.67 22.30
CA ASP A 604 -4.89 4.69 21.03
C ASP A 604 -4.12 3.39 20.88
N ILE A 605 -3.64 3.09 19.67
CA ILE A 605 -2.70 1.99 19.45
C ILE A 605 -1.45 2.25 20.29
N LEU A 606 -1.14 1.34 21.20
CA LEU A 606 0.12 1.38 21.92
C LEU A 606 1.26 1.18 20.91
N SER A 607 2.14 2.16 20.87
CA SER A 607 3.23 2.17 19.89
C SER A 607 4.55 2.48 20.56
N THR A 608 5.59 1.75 20.18
CA THR A 608 6.97 2.03 20.57
C THR A 608 7.74 2.59 19.38
N ARG A 609 8.68 3.48 19.63
CA ARG A 609 9.50 4.13 18.60
C ARG A 609 10.96 3.80 18.77
N GLN A 610 11.61 3.50 17.65
CA GLN A 610 13.04 3.32 17.56
C GLN A 610 13.61 4.29 16.51
N VAL A 611 14.59 5.09 16.93
CA VAL A 611 15.31 5.96 16.01
C VAL A 611 16.30 5.10 15.20
N ILE A 612 16.19 5.18 13.88
CA ILE A 612 17.09 4.50 12.94
C ILE A 612 18.23 5.44 12.58
N GLU A 613 17.88 6.65 12.17
CA GLU A 613 18.81 7.70 11.80
C GLU A 613 18.38 9.02 12.43
N MET A 614 19.33 9.77 12.95
CA MET A 614 19.13 11.11 13.49
C MET A 614 19.98 12.11 12.70
N GLU A 615 19.34 13.12 12.15
CA GLU A 615 20.01 14.19 11.45
C GLU A 615 20.56 15.22 12.42
N ILE A 616 21.88 15.44 12.37
CA ILE A 616 22.55 16.49 13.16
C ILE A 616 22.03 17.88 12.76
N ASN A 617 21.89 18.10 11.45
CA ASN A 617 21.30 19.29 10.89
C ASN A 617 19.93 18.94 10.32
N ARG A 618 18.89 19.65 10.76
CA ARG A 618 17.53 19.42 10.30
C ARG A 618 17.45 19.44 8.78
N LYS A 619 17.01 18.33 8.15
CA LYS A 619 16.78 18.24 6.69
C LYS A 619 15.77 19.29 6.25
N ARG A 620 16.04 19.93 5.12
CA ARG A 620 15.18 20.93 4.47
C ARG A 620 14.62 20.42 3.16
N VAL A 621 13.71 21.15 2.57
CA VAL A 621 13.17 20.82 1.26
C VAL A 621 14.29 20.71 0.21
N ARG A 622 15.32 21.55 0.23
CA ARG A 622 16.48 21.49 -0.68
C ARG A 622 17.20 20.14 -0.68
N ASP A 623 17.13 19.39 0.42
CA ASP A 623 17.80 18.09 0.61
C ASP A 623 16.90 16.92 0.16
N THR A 624 15.83 17.18 -0.61
CA THR A 624 14.85 16.22 -1.10
C THR A 624 14.77 16.24 -2.62
N ASP A 625 14.18 15.21 -3.21
CA ASP A 625 13.92 15.11 -4.66
C ASP A 625 13.03 16.25 -5.16
N ILE A 626 12.09 16.71 -4.33
CA ILE A 626 11.28 17.91 -4.65
C ILE A 626 12.20 19.14 -4.67
N GLY A 627 13.10 19.28 -3.71
CA GLY A 627 14.06 20.37 -3.65
C GLY A 627 14.99 20.40 -4.86
N ALA A 628 15.44 19.25 -5.34
CA ALA A 628 16.23 19.14 -6.56
C ALA A 628 15.46 19.70 -7.79
N LYS A 629 14.18 19.32 -7.93
CA LYS A 629 13.29 19.85 -9.01
C LYS A 629 13.06 21.35 -8.90
N LEU A 630 12.84 21.87 -7.68
CA LEU A 630 12.66 23.30 -7.44
C LEU A 630 13.95 24.08 -7.75
N SER A 631 15.11 23.51 -7.43
CA SER A 631 16.43 24.08 -7.75
C SER A 631 16.64 24.15 -9.26
N GLU A 632 16.33 23.10 -10.00
CA GLU A 632 16.41 23.07 -11.46
C GLU A 632 15.49 24.13 -12.09
N GLN A 633 14.24 24.22 -11.63
CA GLN A 633 13.30 25.25 -12.07
C GLN A 633 13.80 26.67 -11.76
N ALA A 634 14.40 26.90 -10.60
CA ALA A 634 14.97 28.20 -10.25
C ALA A 634 16.14 28.56 -11.17
N VAL A 635 16.97 27.58 -11.57
CA VAL A 635 18.05 27.78 -12.56
C VAL A 635 17.50 28.19 -13.91
N ASP A 636 16.48 27.48 -14.40
CA ASP A 636 15.83 27.79 -15.68
C ASP A 636 15.21 29.21 -15.70
N LEU A 637 14.55 29.59 -14.61
CA LEU A 637 13.98 30.91 -14.45
C LEU A 637 15.05 32.01 -14.35
N LYS A 638 16.23 31.74 -13.78
CA LYS A 638 17.36 32.68 -13.79
C LYS A 638 17.85 32.92 -15.22
N VAL A 639 17.90 31.89 -16.07
CA VAL A 639 18.26 32.03 -17.48
C VAL A 639 17.19 32.83 -18.24
N LEU A 640 15.90 32.60 -17.97
CA LEU A 640 14.81 33.43 -18.55
C LEU A 640 14.91 34.90 -18.11
N LEU A 641 15.19 35.13 -16.82
CA LEU A 641 15.39 36.49 -16.28
C LEU A 641 16.54 37.22 -16.98
N ASP A 642 17.65 36.54 -17.20
CA ASP A 642 18.81 37.07 -17.91
C ASP A 642 18.50 37.32 -19.41
N ALA A 643 17.70 36.45 -20.05
CA ALA A 643 17.23 36.65 -21.41
C ALA A 643 16.38 37.94 -21.56
N TYR A 644 15.51 38.21 -20.59
CA TYR A 644 14.76 39.49 -20.56
C TYR A 644 15.69 40.69 -20.34
N ARG A 645 16.59 40.63 -19.37
CA ARG A 645 17.51 41.70 -19.01
C ARG A 645 18.48 42.07 -20.16
N ASN A 646 18.87 41.06 -20.94
CA ASN A 646 19.79 41.22 -22.06
C ASN A 646 19.07 41.51 -23.41
N GLY A 647 17.73 41.66 -23.41
CA GLY A 647 16.94 41.97 -24.61
C GLY A 647 16.82 40.81 -25.60
N LEU A 648 17.18 39.58 -25.23
CA LEU A 648 16.99 38.36 -26.04
C LEU A 648 15.52 37.97 -26.15
N LEU A 649 14.74 38.27 -25.13
CA LEU A 649 13.28 38.16 -25.09
C LEU A 649 12.66 39.47 -24.63
N HIS A 650 11.47 39.78 -25.13
CA HIS A 650 10.71 40.93 -24.71
C HIS A 650 9.64 40.54 -23.70
N GLU A 651 9.42 41.41 -22.70
CA GLU A 651 8.32 41.23 -21.74
C GLU A 651 6.96 41.37 -22.45
N ASN A 652 6.05 40.45 -22.17
CA ASN A 652 4.65 40.58 -22.54
C ASN A 652 3.89 41.19 -21.35
N ARG A 653 3.61 42.47 -21.41
CA ARG A 653 2.84 43.19 -20.37
C ARG A 653 1.35 43.01 -20.50
#